data_f1957274dc357e106e2d818a82c3df6c
#
_entry.id   f1957274dc357e106e2d818a82c3df6c
#
_cell.length_a   1.000
_cell.length_b   1.000
_cell.length_c   1.000
_cell.angle_alpha   90.00
_cell.angle_beta   90.00
_cell.angle_gamma   90.00
#
_symmetry.space_group_name_H-M   'P 1'
#
loop_
_entity.id
_entity.type
_entity.pdbx_description
1 polymer ?
#
loop_
_entity_poly.entity_id
_entity_poly.type
_entity_poly.pdbx_seq_one_letter_code
_entity_poly.pdbx_strand_id
1 'polypeptide(L)'
;SELAVNMGAEVLKEKRGVSSEAIALLTIKVVLGTLTDASKATIQQVSSQLGKALEDEARFGRIREQEAAYFKKNVADQLDKRVGHVYKKAFMQVVEADMISKGMLGGDNWSSWKTDEQMHVGTKLLELLIEGTGLVEMTKNKMADGSDDVTSMQMVQLAPAFVELLSKRAGALAGISPMYQPCVVPPKPWVETVGGGYWSVGRRPLALVRTHSKKALRRYEDVHMPEVYKAVNLAQNTPWKVNKKVLVVVNEIINWKHCPVGDVPAIEREELPPRPDDIDTNEVARKAWRKEAAAVYRKDKARQSRRLSMEFMVAQANKFANHKAIWFPYNMDWRGRVYAVSMFNPQGNDMTKGMLTLAKGKPIGLDGFYWLKIHGANCAGVDKVPFPERIKFIEENDANILASAADPLNNTWWTQQDSPFCFLAFCFEYAGVKHHGLNYNCSLPLAFDGSCSGIQHFSAMLRDSIGGRAVNLLPSDTVQDIYKIVADKVNEVLHQHVINGSQTVVEQIADKETGEFREKVTLGESVLAAQWLQYGVTRKVTKRSVMTLAYGSKEFGFRQQVLEDTIQPAIDNGEGLMFTHPNQAAGYMAKLIWDAVTVTVVAAVEAMNWLKSAAKLLAAEVKDKKTKEVLRKRCAIHWVTPDGFPVWQEYRKQNQARLKLVFLGQANVKMTYNTGKDSEIDAHKQESGIAPNFVHSQDGSHLRMTVVHANEVYGIDSFALIHDSFGTIPADAGNLFKAVRETMVKTYEDNDVIADFYDQFADQLHESQLDKMPAVPAKGDLNLRDILESDFAFA
;
A
#
# COMPACT_ATOMS: atom_id res chain seq x y z
N SER A 1 2.21 32.41 29.26
CA SER A 1 1.05 33.24 29.63
C SER A 1 0.06 33.53 28.51
N GLU A 2 0.50 33.64 27.26
CA GLU A 2 -0.41 33.88 26.11
C GLU A 2 -1.19 32.61 25.65
N LEU A 3 -0.66 31.43 25.86
CA LEU A 3 -1.37 30.15 25.65
C LEU A 3 -2.65 30.05 26.51
N ALA A 4 -2.67 30.75 27.60
CA ALA A 4 -3.78 30.72 28.58
C ALA A 4 -4.96 31.61 28.20
N VAL A 5 -4.80 32.60 27.35
CA VAL A 5 -5.77 33.66 27.12
C VAL A 5 -6.77 33.35 25.99
N ASN A 6 -6.50 32.38 25.10
CA ASN A 6 -7.43 32.02 24.02
C ASN A 6 -8.03 30.61 24.20
N MET A 7 -9.25 30.58 24.67
CA MET A 7 -10.29 29.52 24.63
C MET A 7 -9.94 28.03 24.85
N GLY A 8 -8.73 27.63 24.91
CA GLY A 8 -8.31 26.26 25.28
C GLY A 8 -7.42 26.26 26.51
N ALA A 9 -6.87 27.37 26.86
CA ALA A 9 -5.83 27.47 27.87
C ALA A 9 -6.38 27.71 29.28
N GLU A 10 -7.62 28.21 29.44
CA GLU A 10 -8.28 28.21 30.75
C GLU A 10 -8.50 26.77 31.26
N VAL A 11 -8.79 25.85 30.34
CA VAL A 11 -8.87 24.41 30.65
C VAL A 11 -7.53 23.82 31.08
N LEU A 12 -6.44 24.36 30.62
CA LEU A 12 -5.07 23.90 30.95
C LEU A 12 -4.50 24.54 32.21
N LYS A 13 -4.97 25.76 32.58
CA LYS A 13 -4.41 26.53 33.69
C LYS A 13 -4.97 26.16 35.06
N GLU A 14 -6.23 25.83 35.16
CA GLU A 14 -6.87 25.85 36.47
C GLU A 14 -6.79 24.56 37.28
N LYS A 15 -6.56 23.38 36.76
CA LYS A 15 -6.64 22.16 37.61
C LYS A 15 -5.95 20.87 37.13
N ARG A 16 -5.03 20.81 36.14
CA ARG A 16 -4.71 19.50 35.56
C ARG A 16 -3.21 19.12 35.41
N GLY A 17 -2.37 19.62 36.30
CA GLY A 17 -1.06 19.00 36.61
C GLY A 17 -0.09 18.67 35.48
N VAL A 18 -0.23 19.27 34.29
CA VAL A 18 0.73 19.05 33.20
C VAL A 18 1.66 20.23 33.08
N SER A 19 2.97 20.01 33.29
CA SER A 19 3.95 21.10 33.20
C SER A 19 4.12 21.58 31.73
N SER A 20 4.57 22.83 31.58
CA SER A 20 4.85 23.41 30.27
C SER A 20 5.89 22.60 29.48
N GLU A 21 6.89 22.05 30.19
CA GLU A 21 7.92 21.19 29.62
C GLU A 21 7.35 19.87 29.12
N ALA A 22 6.45 19.26 29.88
CA ALA A 22 5.77 18.04 29.46
C ALA A 22 4.89 18.27 28.21
N ILE A 23 4.18 19.41 28.16
CA ILE A 23 3.38 19.81 26.99
C ILE A 23 4.29 20.03 25.76
N ALA A 24 5.40 20.74 25.92
CA ALA A 24 6.34 20.99 24.83
C ALA A 24 6.96 19.68 24.31
N LEU A 25 7.43 18.80 25.20
CA LEU A 25 7.99 17.51 24.83
C LEU A 25 6.97 16.61 24.14
N LEU A 26 5.74 16.56 24.65
CA LEU A 26 4.65 15.80 24.05
C LEU A 26 4.32 16.32 22.63
N THR A 27 4.26 17.64 22.47
CA THR A 27 4.00 18.29 21.19
C THR A 27 5.07 17.92 20.15
N ILE A 28 6.34 18.09 20.51
CA ILE A 28 7.47 17.72 19.63
C ILE A 28 7.38 16.24 19.26
N LYS A 29 7.20 15.37 20.25
CA LYS A 29 7.15 13.90 20.04
C LYS A 29 6.02 13.47 19.10
N VAL A 30 4.81 14.01 19.28
CA VAL A 30 3.65 13.65 18.47
C VAL A 30 3.82 14.16 17.04
N VAL A 31 4.26 15.41 16.87
CA VAL A 31 4.45 16.00 15.55
C VAL A 31 5.57 15.29 14.78
N LEU A 32 6.72 15.07 15.41
CA LEU A 32 7.82 14.33 14.80
C LEU A 32 7.41 12.91 14.42
N GLY A 33 6.72 12.18 15.31
CA GLY A 33 6.21 10.84 15.01
C GLY A 33 5.27 10.84 13.79
N THR A 34 4.35 11.79 13.72
CA THR A 34 3.40 11.90 12.59
C THR A 34 4.09 12.25 11.28
N LEU A 35 5.07 13.13 11.29
CA LEU A 35 5.77 13.60 10.08
C LEU A 35 6.95 12.69 9.66
N THR A 36 7.39 11.80 10.54
CA THR A 36 8.38 10.77 10.18
C THR A 36 7.71 9.62 9.42
N ASP A 37 6.48 9.25 9.81
CA ASP A 37 5.71 8.21 9.13
C ASP A 37 5.15 8.67 7.77
N ALA A 38 4.73 9.95 7.69
CA ALA A 38 4.22 10.55 6.48
C ALA A 38 4.98 11.86 6.23
N SER A 39 5.77 11.95 5.18
CA SER A 39 6.61 13.13 4.86
C SER A 39 5.88 14.47 4.93
N LYS A 40 4.54 14.45 4.81
CA LYS A 40 3.61 15.56 4.99
C LYS A 40 2.34 15.07 5.68
N ALA A 41 1.75 15.90 6.53
CA ALA A 41 0.47 15.62 7.15
C ALA A 41 -0.45 16.86 7.05
N THR A 42 -1.76 16.65 7.03
CA THR A 42 -2.70 17.77 7.11
C THR A 42 -2.66 18.40 8.49
N ILE A 43 -2.90 19.71 8.56
CA ILE A 43 -3.04 20.42 9.85
C ILE A 43 -4.06 19.70 10.74
N GLN A 44 -5.17 19.25 10.15
CA GLN A 44 -6.22 18.52 10.85
C GLN A 44 -5.70 17.23 11.51
N GLN A 45 -4.92 16.43 10.78
CA GLN A 45 -4.38 15.16 11.29
C GLN A 45 -3.46 15.40 12.49
N VAL A 46 -2.54 16.34 12.37
CA VAL A 46 -1.58 16.67 13.42
C VAL A 46 -2.30 17.27 14.63
N SER A 47 -3.20 18.23 14.41
CA SER A 47 -3.97 18.86 15.50
C SER A 47 -4.83 17.87 16.26
N SER A 48 -5.50 16.96 15.58
CA SER A 48 -6.31 15.92 16.24
C SER A 48 -5.46 14.96 17.08
N GLN A 49 -4.27 14.58 16.60
CA GLN A 49 -3.37 13.73 17.36
C GLN A 49 -2.79 14.44 18.60
N LEU A 50 -2.40 15.71 18.43
CA LEU A 50 -1.90 16.53 19.53
C LEU A 50 -2.96 16.73 20.64
N GLY A 51 -4.17 17.10 20.25
CA GLY A 51 -5.24 17.31 21.22
C GLY A 51 -5.57 16.03 22.00
N LYS A 52 -5.64 14.89 21.33
CA LYS A 52 -5.84 13.59 21.99
C LYS A 52 -4.68 13.20 22.92
N ALA A 53 -3.46 13.43 22.51
CA ALA A 53 -2.29 13.09 23.31
C ALA A 53 -2.24 13.96 24.57
N LEU A 54 -2.57 15.24 24.45
CA LEU A 54 -2.62 16.14 25.60
C LEU A 54 -3.77 15.82 26.55
N GLU A 55 -4.94 15.47 26.02
CA GLU A 55 -6.05 14.99 26.86
C GLU A 55 -5.66 13.77 27.67
N ASP A 56 -4.97 12.81 27.03
CA ASP A 56 -4.50 11.60 27.72
C ASP A 56 -3.51 11.94 28.84
N GLU A 57 -2.58 12.88 28.60
CA GLU A 57 -1.62 13.30 29.62
C GLU A 57 -2.32 14.03 30.78
N ALA A 58 -3.27 14.91 30.48
CA ALA A 58 -4.08 15.60 31.49
C ALA A 58 -4.93 14.61 32.32
N ARG A 59 -5.56 13.65 31.65
CA ARG A 59 -6.39 12.61 32.28
C ARG A 59 -5.60 11.74 33.24
N PHE A 60 -4.43 11.30 32.81
CA PHE A 60 -3.62 10.37 33.62
C PHE A 60 -2.69 11.08 34.60
N GLY A 61 -2.33 12.34 34.32
CA GLY A 61 -1.64 13.21 35.28
C GLY A 61 -2.44 13.41 36.56
N ARG A 62 -3.75 13.58 36.44
CA ARG A 62 -4.67 13.65 37.56
C ARG A 62 -4.53 12.48 38.54
N ILE A 63 -4.48 11.26 38.03
CA ILE A 63 -4.33 10.03 38.83
C ILE A 63 -3.03 10.04 39.62
N ARG A 64 -1.96 10.47 38.97
CA ARG A 64 -0.64 10.59 39.62
C ARG A 64 -0.60 11.61 40.75
N GLU A 65 -1.37 12.69 40.61
CA GLU A 65 -1.42 13.76 41.63
C GLU A 65 -2.33 13.43 42.78
N GLN A 66 -3.53 12.93 42.54
CA GLN A 66 -4.50 12.62 43.59
C GLN A 66 -4.09 11.45 44.44
N GLU A 67 -3.45 10.45 43.88
CA GLU A 67 -3.03 9.21 44.56
C GLU A 67 -1.56 8.90 44.37
N ALA A 68 -0.69 9.88 44.65
CA ALA A 68 0.76 9.80 44.41
C ALA A 68 1.43 8.60 45.07
N ALA A 69 1.05 8.24 46.28
CA ALA A 69 1.60 7.11 47.00
C ALA A 69 1.22 5.77 46.38
N TYR A 70 -0.04 5.61 46.03
CA TYR A 70 -0.55 4.43 45.31
C TYR A 70 0.10 4.29 43.94
N PHE A 71 0.18 5.39 43.18
CA PHE A 71 0.79 5.44 41.88
C PHE A 71 2.26 5.01 41.96
N LYS A 72 3.05 5.58 42.85
CA LYS A 72 4.45 5.27 43.02
C LYS A 72 4.67 3.79 43.38
N LYS A 73 3.85 3.25 44.27
CA LYS A 73 3.97 1.86 44.74
C LYS A 73 3.51 0.80 43.75
N ASN A 74 2.41 1.04 42.99
CA ASN A 74 1.71 -0.01 42.26
C ASN A 74 1.71 0.20 40.74
N VAL A 75 1.96 1.43 40.27
CA VAL A 75 1.75 1.81 38.89
C VAL A 75 3.03 2.19 38.15
N ALA A 76 3.90 2.98 38.81
CA ALA A 76 5.08 3.58 38.17
C ALA A 76 6.00 2.53 37.50
N ASP A 77 6.44 1.52 38.24
CA ASP A 77 7.29 0.46 37.70
C ASP A 77 6.65 -0.32 36.54
N GLN A 78 5.36 -0.53 36.66
CA GLN A 78 4.58 -1.23 35.60
C GLN A 78 4.42 -0.36 34.36
N LEU A 79 4.30 0.94 34.51
CA LEU A 79 4.20 1.91 33.43
C LEU A 79 5.55 2.08 32.72
N ASP A 80 6.65 2.10 33.47
CA ASP A 80 8.01 2.23 32.91
C ASP A 80 8.45 1.01 32.10
N LYS A 81 8.01 -0.17 32.49
CA LYS A 81 8.25 -1.42 31.76
C LYS A 81 7.51 -1.48 30.41
N ARG A 82 6.53 -0.61 30.18
CA ARG A 82 5.76 -0.56 28.95
C ARG A 82 6.35 0.42 27.94
N VAL A 83 6.65 -0.07 26.75
CA VAL A 83 7.17 0.74 25.66
C VAL A 83 6.01 1.14 24.74
N GLY A 84 5.93 2.42 24.39
CA GLY A 84 4.94 2.97 23.49
C GLY A 84 3.70 3.56 24.16
N HIS A 85 3.24 4.71 23.64
CA HIS A 85 2.13 5.49 24.20
C HIS A 85 0.81 4.71 24.27
N VAL A 86 0.50 3.90 23.26
CA VAL A 86 -0.75 3.12 23.19
C VAL A 86 -0.86 2.13 24.35
N TYR A 87 0.26 1.48 24.71
CA TYR A 87 0.29 0.50 25.82
C TYR A 87 0.25 1.17 27.17
N LYS A 88 0.94 2.29 27.32
CA LYS A 88 0.88 3.13 28.52
C LYS A 88 -0.56 3.63 28.74
N LYS A 89 -1.21 4.13 27.68
CA LYS A 89 -2.60 4.55 27.72
C LYS A 89 -3.56 3.42 28.12
N ALA A 90 -3.48 2.27 27.46
CA ALA A 90 -4.34 1.13 27.78
C ALA A 90 -4.16 0.66 29.23
N PHE A 91 -2.92 0.61 29.71
CA PHE A 91 -2.65 0.28 31.12
C PHE A 91 -3.22 1.31 32.08
N MET A 92 -3.04 2.60 31.81
CA MET A 92 -3.60 3.67 32.64
C MET A 92 -5.13 3.68 32.66
N GLN A 93 -5.79 3.29 31.57
CA GLN A 93 -7.24 3.12 31.54
C GLN A 93 -7.72 1.98 32.46
N VAL A 94 -6.97 0.88 32.54
CA VAL A 94 -7.25 -0.21 33.48
C VAL A 94 -7.02 0.23 34.91
N VAL A 95 -5.92 0.94 35.18
CA VAL A 95 -5.63 1.51 36.50
C VAL A 95 -6.72 2.48 36.94
N GLU A 96 -7.17 3.38 36.05
CA GLU A 96 -8.26 4.33 36.34
C GLU A 96 -9.56 3.59 36.70
N ALA A 97 -9.94 2.58 35.90
CA ALA A 97 -11.12 1.78 36.14
C ALA A 97 -11.07 1.03 37.49
N ASP A 98 -9.91 0.46 37.84
CA ASP A 98 -9.67 -0.20 39.12
C ASP A 98 -9.75 0.79 40.29
N MET A 99 -9.15 1.97 40.14
CA MET A 99 -9.20 3.02 41.16
C MET A 99 -10.60 3.60 41.37
N ILE A 100 -11.37 3.77 40.29
CA ILE A 100 -12.79 4.16 40.38
C ILE A 100 -13.60 3.10 41.12
N SER A 101 -13.40 1.82 40.80
CA SER A 101 -14.11 0.71 41.49
C SER A 101 -13.80 0.63 42.97
N LYS A 102 -12.62 1.09 43.38
CA LYS A 102 -12.17 1.15 44.79
C LYS A 102 -12.54 2.47 45.50
N GLY A 103 -13.25 3.37 44.83
CA GLY A 103 -13.62 4.68 45.39
C GLY A 103 -12.45 5.65 45.62
N MET A 104 -11.29 5.39 45.06
CA MET A 104 -10.05 6.16 45.30
C MET A 104 -10.03 7.52 44.57
N LEU A 105 -10.79 7.70 43.49
CA LEU A 105 -10.83 8.93 42.68
C LEU A 105 -12.01 9.87 43.02
N GLY A 106 -12.51 9.84 44.25
CA GLY A 106 -13.45 10.85 44.76
C GLY A 106 -14.75 11.08 43.98
N GLY A 107 -15.19 10.13 43.16
CA GLY A 107 -16.43 10.26 42.37
C GLY A 107 -16.30 11.15 41.11
N ASP A 108 -15.15 11.74 40.85
CA ASP A 108 -14.90 12.63 39.71
C ASP A 108 -14.53 11.82 38.45
N ASN A 109 -15.55 11.42 37.69
CA ASN A 109 -15.34 10.77 36.44
C ASN A 109 -14.75 11.73 35.40
N TRP A 110 -13.72 11.30 34.66
CA TRP A 110 -13.16 12.11 33.60
C TRP A 110 -14.20 12.41 32.49
N SER A 111 -14.49 13.70 32.30
CA SER A 111 -15.24 14.12 31.12
C SER A 111 -14.29 14.25 29.92
N SER A 112 -14.44 13.37 28.93
CA SER A 112 -13.61 13.43 27.73
C SER A 112 -13.85 14.71 26.96
N TRP A 113 -12.77 15.30 26.44
CA TRP A 113 -12.87 16.49 25.60
C TRP A 113 -13.63 16.17 24.33
N LYS A 114 -14.46 17.11 23.86
CA LYS A 114 -15.08 17.00 22.55
C LYS A 114 -14.02 17.07 21.46
N THR A 115 -14.32 16.52 20.30
CA THR A 115 -13.36 16.49 19.18
C THR A 115 -12.94 17.88 18.70
N ASP A 116 -13.85 18.85 18.75
CA ASP A 116 -13.57 20.25 18.44
C ASP A 116 -12.62 20.88 19.46
N GLU A 117 -12.79 20.62 20.75
CA GLU A 117 -11.89 21.06 21.81
C GLU A 117 -10.48 20.48 21.62
N GLN A 118 -10.39 19.16 21.36
CA GLN A 118 -9.11 18.51 21.03
C GLN A 118 -8.43 19.18 19.85
N MET A 119 -9.19 19.50 18.78
CA MET A 119 -8.65 20.10 17.57
C MET A 119 -8.21 21.56 17.80
N HIS A 120 -8.96 22.35 18.57
CA HIS A 120 -8.56 23.72 18.92
C HIS A 120 -7.23 23.74 19.69
N VAL A 121 -7.13 22.94 20.73
CA VAL A 121 -5.92 22.83 21.54
C VAL A 121 -4.74 22.33 20.70
N GLY A 122 -4.96 21.26 19.93
CA GLY A 122 -3.90 20.71 19.09
C GLY A 122 -3.43 21.69 18.00
N THR A 123 -4.34 22.49 17.43
CA THR A 123 -3.97 23.53 16.46
C THR A 123 -3.10 24.60 17.10
N LYS A 124 -3.45 25.05 18.31
CA LYS A 124 -2.67 26.07 19.01
C LYS A 124 -1.28 25.56 19.40
N LEU A 125 -1.16 24.30 19.80
CA LEU A 125 0.15 23.69 20.08
C LEU A 125 1.01 23.57 18.81
N LEU A 126 0.39 23.26 17.68
CA LEU A 126 1.09 23.20 16.38
C LEU A 126 1.58 24.60 15.95
N GLU A 127 0.76 25.64 16.13
CA GLU A 127 1.17 27.05 15.88
C GLU A 127 2.40 27.40 16.69
N LEU A 128 2.37 27.15 17.99
CA LEU A 128 3.49 27.47 18.88
C LEU A 128 4.75 26.69 18.52
N LEU A 129 4.61 25.44 18.08
CA LEU A 129 5.76 24.65 17.60
C LEU A 129 6.37 25.29 16.34
N ILE A 130 5.54 25.69 15.39
CA ILE A 130 5.99 26.32 14.15
C ILE A 130 6.68 27.67 14.44
N GLU A 131 6.03 28.55 15.20
CA GLU A 131 6.54 29.89 15.52
C GLU A 131 7.77 29.86 16.45
N GLY A 132 7.74 28.95 17.44
CA GLY A 132 8.76 28.91 18.48
C GLY A 132 10.02 28.12 18.16
N THR A 133 9.98 27.20 17.20
CA THR A 133 11.10 26.27 17.00
C THR A 133 11.66 26.22 15.59
N GLY A 134 10.89 26.55 14.58
CA GLY A 134 11.26 26.35 13.18
C GLY A 134 11.50 24.88 12.76
N LEU A 135 11.12 23.90 13.59
CA LEU A 135 11.27 22.47 13.29
C LEU A 135 10.31 21.98 12.22
N VAL A 136 9.19 22.67 12.08
CA VAL A 136 8.07 22.33 11.20
C VAL A 136 7.67 23.57 10.42
N GLU A 137 7.35 23.39 9.16
CA GLU A 137 6.89 24.46 8.28
C GLU A 137 5.58 24.12 7.58
N MET A 138 4.86 25.15 7.15
CA MET A 138 3.67 24.99 6.33
C MET A 138 4.01 24.78 4.87
N THR A 139 3.27 23.93 4.21
CA THR A 139 3.34 23.73 2.76
C THR A 139 1.93 23.64 2.16
N LYS A 140 1.81 23.98 0.89
CA LYS A 140 0.55 23.83 0.15
C LYS A 140 0.66 22.63 -0.79
N ASN A 141 -0.29 21.72 -0.72
CA ASN A 141 -0.43 20.66 -1.70
C ASN A 141 -1.53 21.07 -2.68
N LYS A 142 -1.21 21.19 -3.96
CA LYS A 142 -2.20 21.46 -5.00
C LYS A 142 -2.91 20.14 -5.29
N MET A 143 -4.19 20.06 -4.99
CA MET A 143 -5.03 18.94 -5.45
C MET A 143 -5.60 19.32 -6.81
N ALA A 144 -5.28 18.55 -7.83
CA ALA A 144 -5.95 18.66 -9.11
C ALA A 144 -7.33 17.97 -8.97
N ASP A 145 -8.39 18.76 -8.80
CA ASP A 145 -9.75 18.23 -8.78
C ASP A 145 -10.40 18.17 -10.18
N GLY A 146 -9.60 18.41 -11.22
CA GLY A 146 -10.04 18.37 -12.60
C GLY A 146 -10.75 19.64 -13.10
N SER A 147 -10.95 20.62 -12.23
CA SER A 147 -11.32 21.99 -12.60
C SER A 147 -10.06 22.85 -12.68
N ASP A 148 -10.10 23.96 -13.42
CA ASP A 148 -9.01 24.95 -13.46
C ASP A 148 -8.84 25.65 -12.10
N ASP A 149 -9.75 25.44 -11.14
CA ASP A 149 -9.66 25.90 -9.77
C ASP A 149 -8.82 24.93 -8.93
N VAL A 150 -7.58 25.33 -8.70
CA VAL A 150 -6.63 24.60 -7.87
C VAL A 150 -6.96 24.80 -6.40
N THR A 151 -7.72 23.89 -5.82
CA THR A 151 -7.88 23.84 -4.36
C THR A 151 -6.58 23.42 -3.70
N SER A 152 -5.94 24.35 -3.00
CA SER A 152 -4.69 24.06 -2.27
C SER A 152 -5.01 23.59 -0.85
N MET A 153 -4.69 22.35 -0.52
CA MET A 153 -4.74 21.84 0.85
C MET A 153 -3.49 22.28 1.62
N GLN A 154 -3.70 22.94 2.76
CA GLN A 154 -2.60 23.31 3.65
C GLN A 154 -2.12 22.09 4.45
N MET A 155 -0.84 21.83 4.39
CA MET A 155 -0.17 20.72 5.05
C MET A 155 1.01 21.23 5.89
N VAL A 156 1.47 20.40 6.80
CA VAL A 156 2.69 20.61 7.57
C VAL A 156 3.73 19.54 7.23
N GLN A 157 4.98 19.94 7.27
CA GLN A 157 6.15 19.09 7.01
C GLN A 157 7.29 19.48 7.93
N LEU A 158 8.29 18.61 8.07
CA LEU A 158 9.52 18.96 8.76
C LEU A 158 10.28 20.01 7.97
N ALA A 159 10.87 20.99 8.66
CA ALA A 159 11.71 21.99 8.04
C ALA A 159 12.96 21.33 7.41
N PRO A 160 13.41 21.74 6.22
CA PRO A 160 14.53 21.11 5.52
C PRO A 160 15.81 21.04 6.34
N ALA A 161 16.15 22.10 7.07
CA ALA A 161 17.33 22.13 7.95
C ALA A 161 17.24 21.07 9.06
N PHE A 162 16.05 20.80 9.56
CA PHE A 162 15.86 19.79 10.58
C PHE A 162 15.90 18.37 9.98
N VAL A 163 15.38 18.17 8.78
CA VAL A 163 15.52 16.90 8.06
C VAL A 163 16.98 16.58 7.78
N GLU A 164 17.79 17.58 7.42
CA GLU A 164 19.23 17.42 7.25
C GLU A 164 19.92 17.03 8.56
N LEU A 165 19.55 17.66 9.67
CA LEU A 165 20.07 17.29 11.00
C LEU A 165 19.68 15.86 11.39
N LEU A 166 18.46 15.44 11.10
CA LEU A 166 17.98 14.07 11.35
C LEU A 166 18.72 13.06 10.47
N SER A 167 18.96 13.36 9.20
CA SER A 167 19.68 12.47 8.29
C SER A 167 21.14 12.27 8.72
N LYS A 168 21.80 13.31 9.20
CA LYS A 168 23.16 13.22 9.80
C LYS A 168 23.19 12.38 11.09
N ARG A 169 22.05 12.20 11.74
CA ARG A 169 21.87 11.40 12.96
C ARG A 169 21.00 10.16 12.73
N ALA A 170 20.88 9.69 11.51
CA ALA A 170 20.02 8.54 11.15
C ALA A 170 20.32 7.29 11.98
N GLY A 171 21.57 7.09 12.39
CA GLY A 171 21.93 6.05 13.37
C GLY A 171 21.22 6.19 14.73
N ALA A 172 20.86 7.43 15.14
CA ALA A 172 20.08 7.67 16.35
C ALA A 172 18.56 7.47 16.13
N LEU A 173 18.06 7.70 14.91
CA LEU A 173 16.68 7.40 14.53
C LEU A 173 16.43 5.88 14.40
N ALA A 174 17.43 5.11 13.96
CA ALA A 174 17.42 3.65 14.03
C ALA A 174 17.27 3.12 15.46
N GLY A 175 17.59 3.93 16.49
CA GLY A 175 17.31 3.67 17.89
C GLY A 175 15.83 3.81 18.28
N ILE A 176 14.98 4.43 17.44
CA ILE A 176 13.52 4.40 17.58
C ILE A 176 13.07 3.01 17.09
N SER A 177 13.15 2.03 17.97
CA SER A 177 12.74 0.66 17.65
C SER A 177 11.30 0.65 17.18
N PRO A 178 11.01 0.07 16.00
CA PRO A 178 9.64 -0.09 15.54
C PRO A 178 8.86 -0.94 16.53
N MET A 179 7.54 -0.73 16.58
CA MET A 179 6.64 -1.47 17.47
C MET A 179 6.74 -2.99 17.24
N TYR A 180 6.85 -3.38 15.98
CA TYR A 180 6.94 -4.78 15.56
C TYR A 180 8.25 -5.03 14.83
N GLN A 181 8.98 -6.03 15.28
CA GLN A 181 10.25 -6.47 14.70
C GLN A 181 10.18 -7.95 14.32
N PRO A 182 11.11 -8.45 13.48
CA PRO A 182 11.27 -9.88 13.30
C PRO A 182 11.46 -10.62 14.62
N CYS A 183 10.91 -11.81 14.72
CA CYS A 183 11.11 -12.68 15.86
C CYS A 183 12.47 -13.40 15.74
N VAL A 184 13.14 -13.66 16.87
CA VAL A 184 14.38 -14.46 16.93
C VAL A 184 14.11 -15.90 17.38
N VAL A 185 12.84 -16.22 17.59
CA VAL A 185 12.29 -17.56 17.84
C VAL A 185 11.04 -17.74 16.95
N PRO A 186 10.61 -18.98 16.66
CA PRO A 186 9.39 -19.21 15.89
C PRO A 186 8.21 -18.44 16.49
N PRO A 187 7.37 -17.80 15.66
CA PRO A 187 6.21 -17.05 16.12
C PRO A 187 5.21 -17.92 16.87
N LYS A 188 4.47 -17.30 17.78
CA LYS A 188 3.36 -17.97 18.46
C LYS A 188 2.30 -18.38 17.43
N PRO A 189 1.88 -19.65 17.39
CA PRO A 189 0.92 -20.10 16.40
C PRO A 189 -0.46 -19.44 16.58
N TRP A 190 -1.13 -19.23 15.49
CA TRP A 190 -2.53 -18.86 15.45
C TRP A 190 -3.39 -20.12 15.69
N VAL A 191 -4.17 -20.09 16.74
CA VAL A 191 -5.19 -21.09 17.09
C VAL A 191 -6.55 -20.43 17.30
N GLU A 192 -6.52 -19.11 17.47
CA GLU A 192 -7.63 -18.20 17.66
C GLU A 192 -7.38 -16.92 16.88
N THR A 193 -8.40 -16.08 16.76
CA THR A 193 -8.33 -14.80 16.01
C THR A 193 -7.50 -13.73 16.71
N VAL A 194 -7.11 -13.92 17.97
CA VAL A 194 -6.33 -12.97 18.75
C VAL A 194 -5.24 -13.71 19.53
N GLY A 195 -4.05 -13.13 19.57
CA GLY A 195 -2.98 -13.59 20.46
C GLY A 195 -1.92 -14.51 19.87
N GLY A 196 -1.94 -14.76 18.54
CA GLY A 196 -0.83 -15.38 17.80
C GLY A 196 0.28 -14.37 17.44
N GLY A 197 1.28 -14.83 16.70
CA GLY A 197 2.40 -14.05 16.17
C GLY A 197 3.50 -13.78 17.19
N TYR A 198 3.30 -12.96 18.21
CA TYR A 198 4.33 -12.60 19.18
C TYR A 198 4.13 -13.26 20.54
N TRP A 199 5.23 -13.75 21.12
CA TRP A 199 5.27 -14.27 22.49
C TRP A 199 5.35 -13.18 23.57
N SER A 200 5.58 -11.92 23.17
CA SER A 200 5.80 -10.82 24.09
C SER A 200 4.61 -10.58 25.01
N VAL A 201 4.86 -10.58 26.32
CA VAL A 201 3.88 -10.26 27.36
C VAL A 201 3.81 -8.74 27.55
N GLY A 202 2.64 -8.20 27.83
CA GLY A 202 2.45 -6.78 28.14
C GLY A 202 2.15 -5.87 26.94
N ARG A 203 2.09 -6.42 25.74
CA ARG A 203 1.56 -5.73 24.53
C ARG A 203 0.11 -6.13 24.30
N ARG A 204 -0.63 -5.28 23.60
CA ARG A 204 -1.92 -5.68 23.10
C ARG A 204 -1.74 -6.92 22.25
N PRO A 205 -2.54 -7.99 22.47
CA PRO A 205 -2.48 -9.17 21.63
C PRO A 205 -2.66 -8.79 20.17
N LEU A 206 -1.85 -9.37 19.30
CA LEU A 206 -2.01 -9.18 17.87
C LEU A 206 -3.34 -9.84 17.44
N ALA A 207 -4.07 -9.19 16.56
CA ALA A 207 -5.25 -9.77 15.92
C ALA A 207 -4.86 -10.38 14.57
N LEU A 208 -5.43 -11.55 14.26
CA LEU A 208 -5.24 -12.20 12.96
C LEU A 208 -5.76 -11.33 11.83
N VAL A 209 -6.89 -10.66 12.04
CA VAL A 209 -7.47 -9.73 11.07
C VAL A 209 -7.20 -8.29 11.49
N ARG A 210 -6.57 -7.51 10.61
CA ARG A 210 -6.25 -6.09 10.84
C ARG A 210 -7.52 -5.25 10.82
N THR A 211 -7.97 -4.82 11.98
CA THR A 211 -9.07 -3.87 12.10
C THR A 211 -8.96 -3.07 13.39
N HIS A 212 -9.40 -1.82 13.35
CA HIS A 212 -9.52 -0.97 14.53
C HIS A 212 -10.89 -1.13 15.24
N SER A 213 -11.83 -1.81 14.61
CA SER A 213 -13.18 -2.02 15.12
C SER A 213 -13.23 -3.23 16.04
N LYS A 214 -13.47 -3.01 17.34
CA LYS A 214 -13.70 -4.11 18.29
C LYS A 214 -14.93 -4.94 17.91
N LYS A 215 -15.97 -4.32 17.33
CA LYS A 215 -17.17 -5.00 16.86
C LYS A 215 -16.84 -5.95 15.69
N ALA A 216 -15.97 -5.52 14.77
CA ALA A 216 -15.53 -6.38 13.68
C ALA A 216 -14.71 -7.57 14.20
N LEU A 217 -13.80 -7.36 15.16
CA LEU A 217 -13.02 -8.47 15.75
C LEU A 217 -13.91 -9.52 16.42
N ARG A 218 -14.93 -9.11 17.15
CA ARG A 218 -15.88 -10.03 17.81
C ARG A 218 -16.59 -10.98 16.84
N ARG A 219 -16.81 -10.55 15.60
CA ARG A 219 -17.45 -11.43 14.58
C ARG A 219 -16.59 -12.63 14.21
N TYR A 220 -15.27 -12.52 14.38
CA TYR A 220 -14.35 -13.62 14.11
C TYR A 220 -14.17 -14.57 15.31
N GLU A 221 -14.57 -14.16 16.53
CA GLU A 221 -14.35 -14.95 17.76
C GLU A 221 -15.05 -16.30 17.70
N ASP A 222 -16.24 -16.36 17.09
CA ASP A 222 -17.04 -17.58 16.97
C ASP A 222 -16.83 -18.34 15.64
N VAL A 223 -15.87 -17.91 14.80
CA VAL A 223 -15.63 -18.53 13.50
C VAL A 223 -14.49 -19.54 13.58
N HIS A 224 -14.81 -20.81 13.25
CA HIS A 224 -13.82 -21.87 13.12
C HIS A 224 -13.26 -21.91 11.69
N MET A 225 -11.96 -21.63 11.51
CA MET A 225 -11.29 -21.58 10.21
C MET A 225 -9.89 -22.23 10.26
N PRO A 226 -9.83 -23.55 10.48
CA PRO A 226 -8.58 -24.27 10.71
C PRO A 226 -7.61 -24.18 9.53
N GLU A 227 -8.09 -24.24 8.29
CA GLU A 227 -7.26 -24.14 7.08
C GLU A 227 -6.59 -22.77 6.97
N VAL A 228 -7.31 -21.71 7.34
CA VAL A 228 -6.77 -20.34 7.38
C VAL A 228 -5.66 -20.25 8.42
N TYR A 229 -5.88 -20.76 9.65
CA TYR A 229 -4.84 -20.78 10.67
C TYR A 229 -3.62 -21.59 10.24
N LYS A 230 -3.83 -22.74 9.61
CA LYS A 230 -2.77 -23.60 9.09
C LYS A 230 -1.91 -22.87 8.06
N ALA A 231 -2.54 -22.23 7.08
CA ALA A 231 -1.84 -21.47 6.05
C ALA A 231 -0.99 -20.33 6.63
N VAL A 232 -1.57 -19.52 7.52
CA VAL A 232 -0.83 -18.39 8.13
C VAL A 232 0.30 -18.90 9.04
N ASN A 233 0.09 -20.02 9.76
CA ASN A 233 1.12 -20.64 10.59
C ASN A 233 2.28 -21.20 9.74
N LEU A 234 2.00 -21.84 8.61
CA LEU A 234 3.04 -22.30 7.68
C LEU A 234 3.87 -21.14 7.16
N ALA A 235 3.22 -20.04 6.75
CA ALA A 235 3.90 -18.84 6.29
C ALA A 235 4.82 -18.23 7.38
N GLN A 236 4.30 -18.03 8.60
CA GLN A 236 5.08 -17.40 9.68
C GLN A 236 6.14 -18.31 10.29
N ASN A 237 6.03 -19.64 10.15
CA ASN A 237 7.02 -20.60 10.62
C ASN A 237 8.22 -20.75 9.67
N THR A 238 8.18 -20.14 8.51
CA THR A 238 9.31 -20.09 7.58
C THR A 238 10.48 -19.33 8.21
N PRO A 239 11.64 -19.99 8.41
CA PRO A 239 12.81 -19.34 8.98
C PRO A 239 13.57 -18.56 7.90
N TRP A 240 13.88 -17.32 8.17
CA TRP A 240 14.64 -16.42 7.32
C TRP A 240 15.99 -16.07 7.96
N LYS A 241 16.91 -15.54 7.20
CA LYS A 241 18.16 -14.93 7.66
C LYS A 241 18.52 -13.74 6.80
N VAL A 242 19.36 -12.86 7.31
CA VAL A 242 19.90 -11.76 6.52
C VAL A 242 20.95 -12.31 5.56
N ASN A 243 20.85 -11.94 4.28
CA ASN A 243 21.86 -12.20 3.26
C ASN A 243 23.05 -11.27 3.47
N LYS A 244 24.05 -11.76 4.19
CA LYS A 244 25.22 -10.95 4.56
C LYS A 244 26.04 -10.49 3.34
N LYS A 245 26.07 -11.27 2.25
CA LYS A 245 26.82 -10.90 1.03
C LYS A 245 26.21 -9.66 0.42
N VAL A 246 24.87 -9.63 0.25
CA VAL A 246 24.16 -8.46 -0.26
C VAL A 246 24.24 -7.29 0.73
N LEU A 247 24.08 -7.55 2.04
CA LEU A 247 24.14 -6.49 3.07
C LEU A 247 25.48 -5.76 3.07
N VAL A 248 26.60 -6.44 2.90
CA VAL A 248 27.94 -5.82 2.79
C VAL A 248 27.96 -4.85 1.61
N VAL A 249 27.49 -5.27 0.45
CA VAL A 249 27.43 -4.41 -0.74
C VAL A 249 26.50 -3.21 -0.49
N VAL A 250 25.33 -3.43 0.08
CA VAL A 250 24.38 -2.36 0.41
C VAL A 250 25.00 -1.33 1.34
N ASN A 251 25.67 -1.76 2.42
CA ASN A 251 26.33 -0.85 3.38
C ASN A 251 27.39 0.04 2.71
N GLU A 252 28.07 -0.43 1.68
CA GLU A 252 29.04 0.35 0.91
C GLU A 252 28.35 1.33 -0.05
N ILE A 253 27.48 0.82 -0.93
CA ILE A 253 26.93 1.62 -2.03
C ILE A 253 25.97 2.72 -1.59
N ILE A 254 25.29 2.58 -0.46
CA ILE A 254 24.39 3.64 0.05
C ILE A 254 25.15 4.92 0.43
N ASN A 255 26.47 4.81 0.63
CA ASN A 255 27.35 5.93 0.95
C ASN A 255 28.06 6.52 -0.29
N TRP A 256 27.85 5.96 -1.46
CA TRP A 256 28.45 6.51 -2.68
C TRP A 256 27.75 7.79 -3.12
N LYS A 257 28.55 8.79 -3.50
CA LYS A 257 28.01 10.07 -4.01
C LYS A 257 27.15 9.87 -5.27
N HIS A 258 27.58 8.95 -6.13
CA HIS A 258 26.88 8.56 -7.36
C HIS A 258 26.65 7.04 -7.33
N CYS A 259 25.53 6.62 -6.72
CA CYS A 259 25.16 5.22 -6.72
C CYS A 259 24.56 4.86 -8.10
N PRO A 260 25.05 3.80 -8.76
CA PRO A 260 24.54 3.39 -10.07
C PRO A 260 23.15 2.73 -9.99
N VAL A 261 22.69 2.35 -8.80
CA VAL A 261 21.35 1.74 -8.60
C VAL A 261 20.31 2.84 -8.48
N GLY A 262 19.41 2.90 -9.46
CA GLY A 262 18.41 3.97 -9.56
C GLY A 262 17.45 4.09 -8.36
N ASP A 263 17.16 2.99 -7.68
CA ASP A 263 16.29 2.97 -6.49
C ASP A 263 16.99 3.41 -5.20
N VAL A 264 18.32 3.50 -5.19
CA VAL A 264 19.08 4.03 -4.06
C VAL A 264 19.07 5.56 -4.13
N PRO A 265 18.43 6.25 -3.16
CA PRO A 265 18.32 7.70 -3.21
C PRO A 265 19.70 8.36 -3.02
N ALA A 266 20.05 9.28 -3.89
CA ALA A 266 21.32 10.03 -3.81
C ALA A 266 21.50 10.70 -2.44
N ILE A 267 22.75 10.91 -2.02
CA ILE A 267 23.06 11.60 -0.76
C ILE A 267 22.70 13.07 -0.85
N GLU A 268 23.09 13.70 -1.95
CA GLU A 268 22.91 15.12 -2.20
C GLU A 268 21.68 15.39 -3.08
N ARG A 269 21.16 16.58 -2.98
CA ARG A 269 20.11 17.08 -3.86
C ARG A 269 20.67 17.38 -5.25
N GLU A 270 19.86 17.23 -6.30
CA GLU A 270 20.16 17.78 -7.62
C GLU A 270 20.41 19.29 -7.53
N GLU A 271 21.32 19.81 -8.33
CA GLU A 271 21.58 21.24 -8.38
C GLU A 271 20.34 22.01 -8.84
N LEU A 272 20.16 23.20 -8.27
CA LEU A 272 19.11 24.09 -8.74
C LEU A 272 19.43 24.60 -10.14
N PRO A 273 18.43 24.85 -10.97
CA PRO A 273 18.66 25.50 -12.25
C PRO A 273 19.38 26.84 -12.06
N PRO A 274 20.28 27.22 -12.97
CA PRO A 274 21.00 28.49 -12.86
C PRO A 274 19.99 29.65 -12.77
N ARG A 275 20.24 30.56 -11.84
CA ARG A 275 19.37 31.72 -11.65
C ARG A 275 19.59 32.69 -12.82
N PRO A 276 18.56 33.06 -13.60
CA PRO A 276 18.69 34.04 -14.65
C PRO A 276 19.18 35.40 -14.10
N ASP A 277 20.07 36.08 -14.83
CA ASP A 277 20.60 37.36 -14.39
C ASP A 277 19.52 38.46 -14.29
N ASP A 278 18.48 38.35 -15.10
CA ASP A 278 17.34 39.30 -15.16
C ASP A 278 16.17 38.91 -14.28
N ILE A 279 16.31 37.93 -13.38
CA ILE A 279 15.22 37.35 -12.60
C ILE A 279 14.44 38.38 -11.76
N ASP A 280 15.08 39.41 -11.32
CA ASP A 280 14.48 40.41 -10.44
C ASP A 280 13.64 41.45 -11.23
N THR A 281 13.89 41.59 -12.54
CA THR A 281 13.21 42.54 -13.44
C THR A 281 12.28 41.83 -14.45
N ASN A 282 12.57 40.56 -14.80
CA ASN A 282 11.83 39.80 -15.78
C ASN A 282 10.90 38.78 -15.09
N GLU A 283 9.60 39.09 -15.04
CA GLU A 283 8.61 38.25 -14.38
C GLU A 283 8.43 36.89 -15.07
N VAL A 284 8.60 36.79 -16.38
CA VAL A 284 8.49 35.55 -17.15
C VAL A 284 9.65 34.63 -16.81
N ALA A 285 10.88 35.13 -16.84
CA ALA A 285 12.08 34.40 -16.44
C ALA A 285 11.99 33.94 -14.98
N ARG A 286 11.49 34.78 -14.08
CA ARG A 286 11.27 34.48 -12.68
C ARG A 286 10.24 33.36 -12.49
N LYS A 287 9.12 33.37 -13.23
CA LYS A 287 8.08 32.31 -13.18
C LYS A 287 8.61 30.98 -13.71
N ALA A 288 9.36 31.02 -14.82
CA ALA A 288 9.99 29.84 -15.40
C ALA A 288 10.98 29.20 -14.42
N TRP A 289 11.92 29.97 -13.90
CA TRP A 289 12.90 29.49 -12.93
C TRP A 289 12.27 28.96 -11.66
N ARG A 290 11.24 29.62 -11.11
CA ARG A 290 10.50 29.14 -9.95
C ARG A 290 9.82 27.81 -10.21
N LYS A 291 9.32 27.57 -11.43
CA LYS A 291 8.69 26.29 -11.82
C LYS A 291 9.73 25.17 -11.83
N GLU A 292 10.88 25.39 -12.42
CA GLU A 292 11.99 24.44 -12.49
C GLU A 292 12.58 24.16 -11.09
N ALA A 293 12.89 25.20 -10.33
CA ALA A 293 13.36 25.06 -8.96
C ALA A 293 12.36 24.31 -8.07
N ALA A 294 11.05 24.53 -8.24
CA ALA A 294 10.02 23.81 -7.52
C ALA A 294 10.00 22.31 -7.88
N ALA A 295 10.33 21.94 -9.12
CA ALA A 295 10.46 20.53 -9.52
C ALA A 295 11.64 19.87 -8.79
N VAL A 296 12.81 20.54 -8.74
CA VAL A 296 13.98 20.06 -8.00
C VAL A 296 13.66 19.89 -6.51
N TYR A 297 12.99 20.84 -5.87
CA TYR A 297 12.59 20.73 -4.46
C TYR A 297 11.59 19.58 -4.21
N ARG A 298 10.67 19.30 -5.14
CA ARG A 298 9.75 18.15 -5.01
C ARG A 298 10.52 16.84 -5.09
N LYS A 299 11.42 16.70 -6.07
CA LYS A 299 12.30 15.53 -6.20
C LYS A 299 13.14 15.33 -4.94
N ASP A 300 13.69 16.40 -4.39
CA ASP A 300 14.52 16.35 -3.18
C ASP A 300 13.75 15.86 -1.94
N LYS A 301 12.51 16.32 -1.75
CA LYS A 301 11.67 15.83 -0.65
C LYS A 301 11.37 14.32 -0.77
N ALA A 302 11.06 13.87 -1.97
CA ALA A 302 10.85 12.44 -2.22
C ALA A 302 12.14 11.64 -2.01
N ARG A 303 13.28 12.17 -2.43
CA ARG A 303 14.60 11.59 -2.20
C ARG A 303 14.89 11.43 -0.70
N GLN A 304 14.72 12.50 0.08
CA GLN A 304 14.96 12.48 1.53
C GLN A 304 14.10 11.46 2.25
N SER A 305 12.80 11.40 1.93
CA SER A 305 11.89 10.42 2.53
C SER A 305 12.29 8.98 2.19
N ARG A 306 12.60 8.71 0.91
CA ARG A 306 13.06 7.39 0.47
C ARG A 306 14.38 7.01 1.14
N ARG A 307 15.30 7.98 1.30
CA ARG A 307 16.59 7.72 1.95
C ARG A 307 16.44 7.36 3.42
N LEU A 308 15.63 8.07 4.19
CA LEU A 308 15.33 7.75 5.58
C LEU A 308 14.72 6.34 5.72
N SER A 309 13.78 6.00 4.84
CA SER A 309 13.17 4.67 4.82
C SER A 309 14.21 3.58 4.51
N MET A 310 15.08 3.82 3.54
CA MET A 310 16.17 2.91 3.16
C MET A 310 17.16 2.71 4.34
N GLU A 311 17.65 3.79 4.92
CA GLU A 311 18.59 3.73 6.06
C GLU A 311 18.00 2.99 7.26
N PHE A 312 16.69 3.16 7.49
CA PHE A 312 15.99 2.39 8.52
C PHE A 312 16.00 0.89 8.21
N MET A 313 15.70 0.48 6.95
CA MET A 313 15.71 -0.93 6.55
C MET A 313 17.11 -1.54 6.67
N VAL A 314 18.14 -0.81 6.25
CA VAL A 314 19.55 -1.24 6.38
C VAL A 314 19.97 -1.38 7.84
N ALA A 315 19.54 -0.46 8.69
CA ALA A 315 19.80 -0.55 10.14
C ALA A 315 19.13 -1.78 10.77
N GLN A 316 17.91 -2.12 10.35
CA GLN A 316 17.22 -3.34 10.78
C GLN A 316 17.97 -4.59 10.28
N ALA A 317 18.39 -4.62 9.01
CA ALA A 317 19.17 -5.73 8.45
C ALA A 317 20.49 -5.93 9.24
N ASN A 318 21.23 -4.86 9.53
CA ASN A 318 22.46 -4.93 10.33
C ASN A 318 22.18 -5.46 11.75
N LYS A 319 21.08 -5.04 12.39
CA LYS A 319 20.68 -5.51 13.72
C LYS A 319 20.48 -7.01 13.77
N PHE A 320 19.86 -7.59 12.73
CA PHE A 320 19.54 -9.02 12.68
C PHE A 320 20.58 -9.86 11.93
N ALA A 321 21.64 -9.26 11.38
CA ALA A 321 22.63 -9.94 10.52
C ALA A 321 23.31 -11.15 11.18
N ASN A 322 23.48 -11.17 12.49
CA ASN A 322 24.18 -12.23 13.21
C ASN A 322 23.26 -13.35 13.75
N HIS A 323 21.93 -13.21 13.58
CA HIS A 323 21.02 -14.27 13.95
C HIS A 323 21.05 -15.40 12.91
N LYS A 324 21.10 -16.66 13.38
CA LYS A 324 21.07 -17.85 12.51
C LYS A 324 19.74 -17.99 11.77
N ALA A 325 18.66 -17.57 12.44
CA ALA A 325 17.33 -17.51 11.86
C ALA A 325 16.52 -16.38 12.52
N ILE A 326 15.63 -15.78 11.75
CA ILE A 326 14.60 -14.82 12.16
C ILE A 326 13.29 -15.23 11.53
N TRP A 327 12.18 -14.83 12.12
CA TRP A 327 10.84 -15.15 11.64
C TRP A 327 10.00 -13.89 11.57
N PHE A 328 9.05 -13.91 10.64
CA PHE A 328 8.10 -12.81 10.45
C PHE A 328 6.71 -13.27 10.85
N PRO A 329 6.14 -12.76 11.96
CA PRO A 329 4.73 -12.97 12.23
C PRO A 329 3.87 -12.42 11.10
N TYR A 330 2.84 -13.18 10.70
CA TYR A 330 1.89 -12.79 9.67
C TYR A 330 0.50 -12.58 10.28
N ASN A 331 -0.25 -11.67 9.69
CA ASN A 331 -1.67 -11.50 9.90
C ASN A 331 -2.37 -11.20 8.56
N MET A 332 -3.67 -10.97 8.57
CA MET A 332 -4.45 -10.74 7.36
C MET A 332 -5.14 -9.38 7.39
N ASP A 333 -5.44 -8.82 6.23
CA ASP A 333 -6.46 -7.79 6.16
C ASP A 333 -7.88 -8.42 6.22
N TRP A 334 -8.90 -7.59 6.28
CA TRP A 334 -10.28 -8.06 6.39
C TRP A 334 -10.80 -8.75 5.11
N ARG A 335 -10.07 -8.70 4.00
CA ARG A 335 -10.34 -9.44 2.76
C ARG A 335 -9.66 -10.81 2.74
N GLY A 336 -8.71 -11.04 3.64
CA GLY A 336 -7.99 -12.31 3.77
C GLY A 336 -6.61 -12.34 3.10
N ARG A 337 -6.12 -11.22 2.56
CA ARG A 337 -4.72 -11.16 2.09
C ARG A 337 -3.76 -11.19 3.27
N VAL A 338 -2.67 -11.93 3.12
CA VAL A 338 -1.67 -12.20 4.16
C VAL A 338 -0.55 -11.18 4.12
N TYR A 339 -0.21 -10.60 5.27
CA TYR A 339 0.80 -9.56 5.42
C TYR A 339 1.75 -9.86 6.57
N ALA A 340 3.05 -9.65 6.34
CA ALA A 340 4.01 -9.60 7.43
C ALA A 340 3.76 -8.39 8.33
N VAL A 341 3.90 -8.58 9.64
CA VAL A 341 3.59 -7.56 10.65
C VAL A 341 4.72 -6.57 10.87
N SER A 342 5.98 -7.03 10.82
CA SER A 342 7.15 -6.18 11.00
C SER A 342 7.41 -5.30 9.79
N MET A 343 8.01 -4.12 9.96
CA MET A 343 8.35 -3.23 8.85
C MET A 343 9.46 -3.81 7.97
N PHE A 344 10.52 -4.34 8.56
CA PHE A 344 11.55 -5.08 7.84
C PHE A 344 11.06 -6.51 7.63
N ASN A 345 10.72 -6.86 6.38
CA ASN A 345 10.11 -8.15 6.05
C ASN A 345 10.30 -8.48 4.55
N PRO A 346 10.07 -9.73 4.12
CA PRO A 346 10.26 -10.17 2.73
C PRO A 346 9.23 -9.65 1.72
N GLN A 347 8.19 -8.93 2.17
CA GLN A 347 7.22 -8.24 1.30
C GLN A 347 7.66 -6.80 0.97
N GLY A 348 8.89 -6.41 1.28
CA GLY A 348 9.47 -5.10 1.01
C GLY A 348 9.87 -4.88 -0.44
N ASN A 349 10.60 -3.77 -0.69
CA ASN A 349 11.14 -3.43 -2.00
C ASN A 349 12.32 -4.37 -2.38
N ASP A 350 12.86 -4.22 -3.59
CA ASP A 350 13.94 -5.02 -4.13
C ASP A 350 15.16 -5.11 -3.20
N MET A 351 15.64 -3.97 -2.67
CA MET A 351 16.77 -3.97 -1.72
C MET A 351 16.45 -4.75 -0.45
N THR A 352 15.25 -4.61 0.12
CA THR A 352 14.84 -5.34 1.33
C THR A 352 14.75 -6.85 1.05
N LYS A 353 14.19 -7.24 -0.09
CA LYS A 353 14.13 -8.63 -0.54
C LYS A 353 15.53 -9.21 -0.76
N GLY A 354 16.41 -8.49 -1.46
CA GLY A 354 17.79 -8.92 -1.70
C GLY A 354 18.62 -9.12 -0.41
N MET A 355 18.35 -8.30 0.63
CA MET A 355 18.99 -8.47 1.95
C MET A 355 18.43 -9.63 2.78
N LEU A 356 17.41 -10.36 2.30
CA LEU A 356 16.80 -11.49 3.00
C LEU A 356 16.96 -12.78 2.18
N THR A 357 17.20 -13.88 2.86
CA THR A 357 17.22 -15.23 2.26
C THR A 357 16.62 -16.23 3.26
N LEU A 358 16.18 -17.38 2.78
CA LEU A 358 15.68 -18.43 3.66
C LEU A 358 16.81 -18.98 4.52
N ALA A 359 16.53 -19.31 5.78
CA ALA A 359 17.57 -19.81 6.70
C ALA A 359 17.99 -21.25 6.38
N LYS A 360 17.04 -22.04 5.85
CA LYS A 360 17.26 -23.42 5.41
C LYS A 360 17.43 -23.46 3.91
N GLY A 361 18.46 -24.12 3.44
CA GLY A 361 18.66 -24.47 2.03
C GLY A 361 18.58 -25.98 1.83
N LYS A 362 18.43 -26.40 0.59
CA LYS A 362 18.53 -27.81 0.14
C LYS A 362 19.55 -27.90 -0.99
N PRO A 363 20.16 -29.08 -1.23
CA PRO A 363 20.92 -29.31 -2.46
C PRO A 363 20.07 -28.95 -3.67
N ILE A 364 20.62 -28.11 -4.55
CA ILE A 364 19.83 -27.50 -5.61
C ILE A 364 19.34 -28.49 -6.68
N GLY A 365 20.14 -29.49 -7.01
CA GLY A 365 19.83 -30.46 -8.08
C GLY A 365 19.71 -29.81 -9.46
N LEU A 366 19.37 -30.63 -10.48
CA LEU A 366 19.19 -30.15 -11.85
C LEU A 366 17.95 -29.28 -12.01
N ASP A 367 16.84 -29.72 -11.41
CA ASP A 367 15.56 -29.00 -11.46
C ASP A 367 15.67 -27.64 -10.76
N GLY A 368 16.23 -27.60 -9.55
CA GLY A 368 16.42 -26.34 -8.84
C GLY A 368 17.37 -25.39 -9.57
N PHE A 369 18.40 -25.89 -10.26
CA PHE A 369 19.27 -25.03 -11.05
C PHE A 369 18.60 -24.49 -12.32
N TYR A 370 17.70 -25.27 -12.93
CA TYR A 370 16.82 -24.80 -13.99
C TYR A 370 15.99 -23.61 -13.55
N TRP A 371 15.28 -23.74 -12.42
CA TRP A 371 14.44 -22.69 -11.87
C TRP A 371 15.23 -21.48 -11.36
N LEU A 372 16.43 -21.70 -10.84
CA LEU A 372 17.32 -20.60 -10.44
C LEU A 372 17.68 -19.71 -11.64
N LYS A 373 17.98 -20.30 -12.79
CA LYS A 373 18.27 -19.54 -14.03
C LYS A 373 17.06 -18.72 -14.47
N ILE A 374 15.86 -19.31 -14.46
CA ILE A 374 14.62 -18.59 -14.80
C ILE A 374 14.42 -17.41 -13.86
N HIS A 375 14.59 -17.60 -12.55
CA HIS A 375 14.49 -16.52 -11.57
C HIS A 375 15.51 -15.41 -11.82
N GLY A 376 16.74 -15.75 -12.14
CA GLY A 376 17.77 -14.77 -12.51
C GLY A 376 17.35 -13.92 -13.70
N ALA A 377 16.82 -14.54 -14.76
CA ALA A 377 16.30 -13.82 -15.92
C ALA A 377 15.11 -12.91 -15.56
N ASN A 378 14.20 -13.39 -14.70
CA ASN A 378 13.08 -12.58 -14.21
C ASN A 378 13.57 -11.34 -13.43
N CYS A 379 14.56 -11.50 -12.56
CA CYS A 379 15.19 -10.39 -11.84
C CYS A 379 15.92 -9.42 -12.77
N ALA A 380 16.43 -9.90 -13.90
CA ALA A 380 17.02 -9.05 -14.93
C ALA A 380 15.99 -8.32 -15.80
N GLY A 381 14.69 -8.61 -15.66
CA GLY A 381 13.63 -8.04 -16.49
C GLY A 381 13.36 -8.80 -17.78
N VAL A 382 13.97 -9.98 -17.99
CA VAL A 382 13.77 -10.86 -19.13
C VAL A 382 12.68 -11.89 -18.81
N ASP A 383 11.48 -11.39 -18.50
CA ASP A 383 10.34 -12.18 -18.01
C ASP A 383 9.19 -12.32 -19.04
N LYS A 384 9.32 -11.68 -20.22
CA LYS A 384 8.28 -11.70 -21.27
C LYS A 384 8.70 -12.57 -22.48
N VAL A 385 9.57 -13.54 -22.24
CA VAL A 385 10.03 -14.52 -23.23
C VAL A 385 9.83 -15.93 -22.66
N PRO A 386 9.79 -16.98 -23.54
CA PRO A 386 9.70 -18.36 -23.08
C PRO A 386 10.89 -18.81 -22.21
N PHE A 387 10.67 -19.81 -21.37
CA PHE A 387 11.71 -20.30 -20.44
C PHE A 387 13.05 -20.65 -21.09
N PRO A 388 13.11 -21.30 -22.29
CA PRO A 388 14.39 -21.56 -22.95
C PRO A 388 15.19 -20.29 -23.27
N GLU A 389 14.50 -19.21 -23.63
CA GLU A 389 15.14 -17.92 -23.92
C GLU A 389 15.63 -17.23 -22.64
N ARG A 390 14.89 -17.36 -21.51
CA ARG A 390 15.35 -16.88 -20.19
C ARG A 390 16.63 -17.59 -19.78
N ILE A 391 16.69 -18.90 -19.97
CA ILE A 391 17.88 -19.71 -19.65
C ILE A 391 19.06 -19.31 -20.53
N LYS A 392 18.82 -19.17 -21.83
CA LYS A 392 19.82 -18.73 -22.80
C LYS A 392 20.42 -17.37 -22.43
N PHE A 393 19.57 -16.39 -22.01
CA PHE A 393 20.05 -15.11 -21.53
C PHE A 393 21.02 -15.23 -20.35
N ILE A 394 20.74 -16.08 -19.38
CA ILE A 394 21.64 -16.33 -18.24
C ILE A 394 22.94 -16.99 -18.68
N GLU A 395 22.89 -17.97 -19.59
CA GLU A 395 24.05 -18.68 -20.09
C GLU A 395 24.95 -17.79 -20.94
N GLU A 396 24.40 -16.91 -21.76
CA GLU A 396 25.14 -15.94 -22.55
C GLU A 396 25.80 -14.84 -21.68
N ASN A 397 25.25 -14.58 -20.47
CA ASN A 397 25.80 -13.61 -19.52
C ASN A 397 26.56 -14.24 -18.35
N ASP A 398 26.95 -15.52 -18.45
CA ASP A 398 27.65 -16.26 -17.39
C ASP A 398 28.86 -15.48 -16.83
N ALA A 399 29.70 -14.93 -17.70
CA ALA A 399 30.89 -14.17 -17.30
C ALA A 399 30.54 -12.89 -16.50
N ASN A 400 29.52 -12.15 -16.91
CA ASN A 400 29.08 -10.96 -16.22
C ASN A 400 28.48 -11.27 -14.85
N ILE A 401 27.71 -12.36 -14.75
CA ILE A 401 27.11 -12.84 -13.50
C ILE A 401 28.21 -13.26 -12.51
N LEU A 402 29.19 -14.05 -12.96
CA LEU A 402 30.30 -14.48 -12.13
C LEU A 402 31.20 -13.32 -11.70
N ALA A 403 31.47 -12.36 -12.58
CA ALA A 403 32.19 -11.13 -12.25
C ALA A 403 31.45 -10.27 -11.21
N SER A 404 30.14 -10.12 -11.36
CA SER A 404 29.30 -9.41 -10.39
C SER A 404 29.29 -10.10 -9.01
N ALA A 405 29.31 -11.43 -8.98
CA ALA A 405 29.39 -12.19 -7.74
C ALA A 405 30.78 -12.12 -7.07
N ALA A 406 31.86 -12.09 -7.87
CA ALA A 406 33.22 -12.06 -7.36
C ALA A 406 33.61 -10.70 -6.76
N ASP A 407 33.25 -9.61 -7.43
CA ASP A 407 33.55 -8.25 -6.99
C ASP A 407 32.42 -7.30 -7.41
N PRO A 408 31.31 -7.27 -6.65
CA PRO A 408 30.11 -6.52 -7.01
C PRO A 408 30.29 -4.99 -6.96
N LEU A 409 31.32 -4.48 -6.30
CA LEU A 409 31.59 -3.06 -6.16
C LEU A 409 32.30 -2.50 -7.40
N ASN A 410 33.15 -3.29 -8.05
CA ASN A 410 33.85 -2.92 -9.27
C ASN A 410 33.16 -3.44 -10.54
N ASN A 411 32.49 -4.58 -10.47
CA ASN A 411 31.72 -5.16 -11.58
C ASN A 411 30.24 -4.84 -11.38
N THR A 412 29.83 -3.64 -11.77
CA THR A 412 28.49 -3.08 -11.49
C THR A 412 27.41 -3.45 -12.52
N TRP A 413 27.64 -4.44 -13.39
CA TRP A 413 26.65 -4.84 -14.40
C TRP A 413 25.30 -5.26 -13.79
N TRP A 414 25.30 -5.85 -12.60
CA TRP A 414 24.12 -6.22 -11.86
C TRP A 414 23.21 -5.01 -11.54
N THR A 415 23.76 -3.80 -11.46
CA THR A 415 22.98 -2.58 -11.11
C THR A 415 22.07 -2.11 -12.23
N GLN A 416 22.28 -2.61 -13.45
CA GLN A 416 21.52 -2.25 -14.65
C GLN A 416 20.27 -3.15 -14.83
N GLN A 417 20.11 -4.16 -13.99
CA GLN A 417 19.00 -5.10 -14.07
C GLN A 417 17.74 -4.51 -13.44
N ASP A 418 16.56 -5.05 -13.76
CA ASP A 418 15.25 -4.53 -13.32
C ASP A 418 15.10 -4.58 -11.78
N SER A 419 15.54 -5.68 -11.17
CA SER A 419 15.56 -5.88 -9.72
C SER A 419 17.00 -6.13 -9.23
N PRO A 420 17.85 -5.07 -9.15
CA PRO A 420 19.29 -5.22 -9.02
C PRO A 420 19.74 -5.97 -7.77
N PHE A 421 19.11 -5.76 -6.61
CA PHE A 421 19.52 -6.42 -5.37
C PHE A 421 19.08 -7.88 -5.31
N CYS A 422 17.92 -8.23 -5.82
CA CYS A 422 17.51 -9.62 -6.00
C CYS A 422 18.38 -10.32 -7.06
N PHE A 423 18.74 -9.60 -8.13
CA PHE A 423 19.66 -10.12 -9.13
C PHE A 423 21.07 -10.34 -8.57
N LEU A 424 21.59 -9.44 -7.74
CA LEU A 424 22.87 -9.64 -7.06
C LEU A 424 22.83 -10.86 -6.13
N ALA A 425 21.74 -11.06 -5.40
CA ALA A 425 21.55 -12.24 -4.58
C ALA A 425 21.56 -13.52 -5.43
N PHE A 426 20.92 -13.50 -6.61
CA PHE A 426 21.00 -14.56 -7.60
C PHE A 426 22.44 -14.79 -8.08
N CYS A 427 23.21 -13.74 -8.42
CA CYS A 427 24.59 -13.88 -8.85
C CYS A 427 25.44 -14.66 -7.83
N PHE A 428 25.29 -14.37 -6.54
CA PHE A 428 26.02 -15.08 -5.48
C PHE A 428 25.66 -16.57 -5.39
N GLU A 429 24.39 -16.92 -5.54
CA GLU A 429 23.95 -18.31 -5.50
C GLU A 429 24.33 -19.05 -6.79
N TYR A 430 24.21 -18.40 -7.95
CA TYR A 430 24.65 -18.95 -9.24
C TYR A 430 26.14 -19.28 -9.22
N ALA A 431 26.97 -18.35 -8.74
CA ALA A 431 28.40 -18.59 -8.56
C ALA A 431 28.67 -19.76 -7.60
N GLY A 432 27.88 -19.86 -6.51
CA GLY A 432 27.94 -21.00 -5.59
C GLY A 432 27.69 -22.34 -6.27
N VAL A 433 26.69 -22.42 -7.12
CA VAL A 433 26.38 -23.63 -7.92
C VAL A 433 27.50 -23.95 -8.91
N LYS A 434 28.04 -22.95 -9.61
CA LYS A 434 29.16 -23.14 -10.57
C LYS A 434 30.43 -23.68 -9.90
N HIS A 435 30.69 -23.26 -8.64
CA HIS A 435 31.86 -23.69 -7.87
C HIS A 435 31.69 -25.06 -7.20
N HIS A 436 30.50 -25.35 -6.65
CA HIS A 436 30.27 -26.52 -5.81
C HIS A 436 29.41 -27.59 -6.46
N GLY A 437 28.91 -27.33 -7.67
CA GLY A 437 28.06 -28.26 -8.42
C GLY A 437 26.64 -28.36 -7.83
N LEU A 438 25.90 -29.35 -8.30
CA LEU A 438 24.47 -29.53 -7.97
C LEU A 438 24.17 -29.92 -6.53
N ASN A 439 25.19 -30.28 -5.76
CA ASN A 439 25.04 -30.50 -4.30
C ASN A 439 25.10 -29.22 -3.46
N TYR A 440 25.28 -28.06 -4.11
CA TYR A 440 25.25 -26.76 -3.42
C TYR A 440 23.90 -26.51 -2.73
N ASN A 441 23.96 -26.19 -1.44
CA ASN A 441 22.78 -25.86 -0.67
C ASN A 441 22.33 -24.41 -0.96
N CYS A 442 21.37 -24.25 -1.86
CA CYS A 442 20.81 -22.96 -2.21
C CYS A 442 19.62 -22.61 -1.29
N SER A 443 19.62 -21.41 -0.76
CA SER A 443 18.57 -20.89 0.13
C SER A 443 17.88 -19.62 -0.39
N LEU A 444 18.16 -19.22 -1.64
CA LEU A 444 17.53 -18.08 -2.26
C LEU A 444 16.04 -18.33 -2.46
N PRO A 445 15.13 -17.44 -2.05
CA PRO A 445 13.73 -17.56 -2.41
C PRO A 445 13.54 -17.25 -3.89
N LEU A 446 12.93 -18.17 -4.63
CA LEU A 446 12.39 -17.93 -5.96
C LEU A 446 10.93 -17.53 -5.85
N ALA A 447 10.43 -16.78 -6.81
CA ALA A 447 9.03 -16.37 -6.85
C ALA A 447 8.40 -16.63 -8.22
N PHE A 448 7.14 -17.05 -8.19
CA PHE A 448 6.25 -17.20 -9.34
C PHE A 448 5.13 -16.17 -9.22
N ASP A 449 5.07 -15.23 -10.16
CA ASP A 449 4.11 -14.14 -10.12
C ASP A 449 2.92 -14.39 -11.05
N GLY A 450 1.71 -14.01 -10.62
CA GLY A 450 0.54 -14.02 -11.47
C GLY A 450 0.61 -12.96 -12.58
N SER A 451 0.12 -13.30 -13.77
CA SER A 451 0.03 -12.39 -14.92
C SER A 451 -1.22 -11.50 -14.81
N CYS A 452 -1.31 -10.59 -13.85
CA CYS A 452 -2.53 -9.82 -13.53
C CYS A 452 -3.62 -10.64 -12.83
N SER A 453 -3.35 -11.01 -11.57
CA SER A 453 -4.15 -11.94 -10.76
C SER A 453 -5.65 -11.63 -10.75
N GLY A 454 -6.05 -10.35 -10.67
CA GLY A 454 -7.46 -9.98 -10.68
C GLY A 454 -8.20 -10.42 -11.93
N ILE A 455 -7.59 -10.28 -13.10
CA ILE A 455 -8.18 -10.73 -14.37
C ILE A 455 -8.07 -12.25 -14.49
N GLN A 456 -6.98 -12.88 -14.03
CA GLN A 456 -6.86 -14.34 -13.97
C GLN A 456 -8.01 -14.95 -13.17
N HIS A 457 -8.28 -14.44 -11.98
CA HIS A 457 -9.38 -14.92 -11.14
C HIS A 457 -10.75 -14.71 -11.80
N PHE A 458 -11.04 -13.55 -12.38
CA PHE A 458 -12.30 -13.33 -13.08
C PHE A 458 -12.45 -14.24 -14.30
N SER A 459 -11.39 -14.43 -15.08
CA SER A 459 -11.43 -15.32 -16.27
C SER A 459 -11.63 -16.78 -15.86
N ALA A 460 -10.98 -17.24 -14.80
CA ALA A 460 -11.16 -18.60 -14.30
C ALA A 460 -12.58 -18.84 -13.76
N MET A 461 -13.13 -17.93 -12.93
CA MET A 461 -14.46 -18.11 -12.35
C MET A 461 -15.60 -18.03 -13.37
N LEU A 462 -15.44 -17.22 -14.44
CA LEU A 462 -16.42 -17.13 -15.51
C LEU A 462 -16.09 -17.99 -16.74
N ARG A 463 -15.03 -18.77 -16.73
CA ARG A 463 -14.58 -19.62 -17.85
C ARG A 463 -14.36 -18.81 -19.13
N ASP A 464 -13.77 -17.63 -19.02
CA ASP A 464 -13.48 -16.73 -20.15
C ASP A 464 -12.18 -17.14 -20.83
N SER A 465 -12.27 -17.75 -22.02
CA SER A 465 -11.11 -18.16 -22.81
C SER A 465 -10.35 -16.98 -23.44
N ILE A 466 -11.02 -15.86 -23.74
CA ILE A 466 -10.41 -14.67 -24.34
C ILE A 466 -9.58 -13.93 -23.29
N GLY A 467 -10.20 -13.56 -22.17
CA GLY A 467 -9.49 -12.94 -21.04
C GLY A 467 -8.42 -13.86 -20.46
N GLY A 468 -8.72 -15.16 -20.32
CA GLY A 468 -7.79 -16.17 -19.85
C GLY A 468 -6.53 -16.29 -20.70
N ARG A 469 -6.66 -16.22 -22.04
CA ARG A 469 -5.51 -16.20 -22.96
C ARG A 469 -4.66 -14.96 -22.75
N ALA A 470 -5.28 -13.78 -22.62
CA ALA A 470 -4.56 -12.50 -22.42
C ALA A 470 -3.76 -12.43 -21.13
N VAL A 471 -4.06 -13.30 -20.14
CA VAL A 471 -3.39 -13.37 -18.84
C VAL A 471 -2.73 -14.73 -18.59
N ASN A 472 -2.37 -15.45 -19.63
CA ASN A 472 -1.60 -16.70 -19.63
C ASN A 472 -2.28 -17.88 -18.88
N LEU A 473 -3.59 -17.93 -18.73
CA LEU A 473 -4.26 -19.11 -18.16
C LEU A 473 -4.33 -20.28 -19.16
N LEU A 474 -4.22 -19.99 -20.45
CA LEU A 474 -4.21 -21.01 -21.50
C LEU A 474 -2.80 -21.28 -22.00
N PRO A 475 -2.47 -22.51 -22.44
CA PRO A 475 -1.19 -22.82 -23.04
C PRO A 475 -0.91 -21.93 -24.27
N SER A 476 0.33 -21.48 -24.39
CA SER A 476 0.80 -20.68 -25.52
C SER A 476 2.32 -20.84 -25.67
N ASP A 477 2.81 -20.79 -26.90
CA ASP A 477 4.26 -20.81 -27.19
C ASP A 477 4.95 -19.49 -26.76
N THR A 478 4.17 -18.43 -26.58
CA THR A 478 4.66 -17.09 -26.23
C THR A 478 3.96 -16.53 -25.01
N VAL A 479 4.72 -15.79 -24.20
CA VAL A 479 4.16 -15.07 -23.05
C VAL A 479 3.21 -13.99 -23.53
N GLN A 480 1.98 -14.01 -23.05
CA GLN A 480 1.01 -12.96 -23.31
C GLN A 480 1.18 -11.81 -22.32
N ASP A 481 1.11 -10.59 -22.80
CA ASP A 481 1.18 -9.37 -21.99
C ASP A 481 -0.05 -8.52 -22.25
N ILE A 482 -1.04 -8.63 -21.36
CA ILE A 482 -2.29 -7.86 -21.48
C ILE A 482 -2.05 -6.36 -21.54
N TYR A 483 -1.00 -5.86 -20.87
CA TYR A 483 -0.67 -4.43 -20.88
C TYR A 483 -0.20 -3.99 -22.26
N LYS A 484 0.59 -4.83 -22.94
CA LYS A 484 1.04 -4.62 -24.32
C LYS A 484 -0.15 -4.75 -25.29
N ILE A 485 -0.99 -5.77 -25.14
CA ILE A 485 -2.20 -5.96 -25.98
C ILE A 485 -3.08 -4.70 -25.96
N VAL A 486 -3.29 -4.12 -24.76
CA VAL A 486 -4.07 -2.87 -24.64
C VAL A 486 -3.32 -1.69 -25.24
N ALA A 487 -2.00 -1.59 -25.06
CA ALA A 487 -1.19 -0.52 -25.66
C ALA A 487 -1.21 -0.58 -27.19
N ASP A 488 -1.14 -1.76 -27.78
CA ASP A 488 -1.19 -1.96 -29.22
C ASP A 488 -2.55 -1.51 -29.80
N LYS A 489 -3.66 -1.91 -29.16
CA LYS A 489 -5.01 -1.42 -29.54
C LYS A 489 -5.15 0.10 -29.43
N VAL A 490 -4.60 0.69 -28.37
CA VAL A 490 -4.60 2.15 -28.22
C VAL A 490 -3.80 2.80 -29.35
N ASN A 491 -2.64 2.28 -29.71
CA ASN A 491 -1.82 2.79 -30.81
C ASN A 491 -2.56 2.73 -32.17
N GLU A 492 -3.30 1.66 -32.44
CA GLU A 492 -4.14 1.56 -33.65
C GLU A 492 -5.15 2.71 -33.71
N VAL A 493 -5.84 3.00 -32.60
CA VAL A 493 -6.79 4.10 -32.53
C VAL A 493 -6.12 5.46 -32.66
N LEU A 494 -4.94 5.65 -32.04
CA LEU A 494 -4.16 6.88 -32.18
C LEU A 494 -3.81 7.19 -33.63
N HIS A 495 -3.36 6.20 -34.40
CA HIS A 495 -3.07 6.38 -35.84
C HIS A 495 -4.32 6.76 -36.62
N GLN A 496 -5.48 6.19 -36.29
CA GLN A 496 -6.75 6.56 -36.91
C GLN A 496 -7.18 8.00 -36.58
N HIS A 497 -7.02 8.41 -35.29
CA HIS A 497 -7.42 9.73 -34.83
C HIS A 497 -6.51 10.87 -35.33
N VAL A 498 -5.25 10.60 -35.68
CA VAL A 498 -4.41 11.59 -36.35
C VAL A 498 -5.02 12.00 -37.71
N ILE A 499 -5.63 11.04 -38.42
CA ILE A 499 -6.19 11.25 -39.75
C ILE A 499 -7.63 11.77 -39.66
N ASN A 500 -8.46 11.12 -38.85
CA ASN A 500 -9.91 11.28 -38.84
C ASN A 500 -10.47 11.84 -37.52
N GLY A 501 -9.61 12.17 -36.55
CA GLY A 501 -10.05 12.67 -35.25
C GLY A 501 -10.64 14.09 -35.33
N SER A 502 -11.40 14.44 -34.29
CA SER A 502 -11.97 15.78 -34.13
C SER A 502 -10.91 16.87 -34.11
N GLN A 503 -11.29 18.06 -34.60
CA GLN A 503 -10.39 19.23 -34.61
C GLN A 503 -10.50 20.01 -33.31
N THR A 504 -9.46 20.81 -33.00
CA THR A 504 -9.43 21.71 -31.83
C THR A 504 -10.51 22.78 -31.93
N VAL A 505 -11.23 22.99 -30.82
CA VAL A 505 -12.27 24.02 -30.68
C VAL A 505 -11.81 25.09 -29.70
N VAL A 506 -11.98 26.35 -30.07
CA VAL A 506 -11.71 27.52 -29.21
C VAL A 506 -13.02 28.26 -28.98
N GLU A 507 -13.43 28.34 -27.72
CA GLU A 507 -14.68 28.99 -27.29
C GLU A 507 -14.35 30.20 -26.42
N GLN A 508 -15.09 31.30 -26.61
CA GLN A 508 -15.04 32.46 -25.70
C GLN A 508 -16.06 32.24 -24.58
N ILE A 509 -15.60 32.10 -23.35
CA ILE A 509 -16.46 31.92 -22.16
C ILE A 509 -16.37 33.16 -21.28
N ALA A 510 -17.55 33.77 -20.99
CA ALA A 510 -17.62 34.83 -20.02
C ALA A 510 -17.40 34.29 -18.60
N ASP A 511 -16.50 34.89 -17.84
CA ASP A 511 -16.36 34.63 -16.42
C ASP A 511 -17.61 35.14 -15.69
N LYS A 512 -18.21 34.27 -14.87
CA LYS A 512 -19.49 34.56 -14.19
C LYS A 512 -19.40 35.63 -13.10
N GLU A 513 -18.20 35.89 -12.59
CA GLU A 513 -17.97 36.86 -11.50
C GLU A 513 -17.47 38.21 -12.03
N THR A 514 -16.60 38.18 -13.04
CA THR A 514 -15.95 39.39 -13.57
C THR A 514 -16.55 39.88 -14.89
N GLY A 515 -17.31 39.04 -15.60
CA GLY A 515 -17.84 39.36 -16.94
C GLY A 515 -16.79 39.42 -18.05
N GLU A 516 -15.52 39.14 -17.75
CA GLU A 516 -14.45 39.09 -18.73
C GLU A 516 -14.51 37.80 -19.56
N PHE A 517 -14.22 37.92 -20.86
CA PHE A 517 -14.13 36.77 -21.74
C PHE A 517 -12.78 36.12 -21.64
N ARG A 518 -12.75 34.81 -21.43
CA ARG A 518 -11.54 33.99 -21.52
C ARG A 518 -11.68 32.95 -22.61
N GLU A 519 -10.58 32.69 -23.30
CA GLU A 519 -10.54 31.59 -24.27
C GLU A 519 -10.46 30.24 -23.55
N LYS A 520 -11.36 29.36 -23.91
CA LYS A 520 -11.30 27.94 -23.53
C LYS A 520 -10.92 27.13 -24.75
N VAL A 521 -9.71 26.57 -24.73
CA VAL A 521 -9.20 25.70 -25.78
C VAL A 521 -9.51 24.25 -25.43
N THR A 522 -10.29 23.57 -26.26
CA THR A 522 -10.51 22.12 -26.19
C THR A 522 -9.77 21.49 -27.37
N LEU A 523 -8.68 20.77 -27.05
CA LEU A 523 -7.87 20.10 -28.07
C LEU A 523 -8.65 18.98 -28.75
N GLY A 524 -8.59 18.93 -30.07
CA GLY A 524 -9.17 17.86 -30.85
C GLY A 524 -8.41 16.53 -30.71
N GLU A 525 -9.09 15.43 -31.01
CA GLU A 525 -8.50 14.08 -30.96
C GLU A 525 -7.29 13.94 -31.88
N SER A 526 -7.27 14.61 -33.04
CA SER A 526 -6.14 14.60 -33.96
C SER A 526 -4.87 15.16 -33.34
N VAL A 527 -4.97 16.27 -32.59
CA VAL A 527 -3.85 16.91 -31.88
C VAL A 527 -3.38 16.06 -30.70
N LEU A 528 -4.35 15.57 -29.91
CA LEU A 528 -4.04 14.74 -28.74
C LEU A 528 -3.39 13.42 -29.15
N ALA A 529 -3.88 12.79 -30.24
CA ALA A 529 -3.29 11.58 -30.78
C ALA A 529 -1.85 11.80 -31.27
N ALA A 530 -1.59 12.90 -31.98
CA ALA A 530 -0.25 13.26 -32.43
C ALA A 530 0.72 13.45 -31.24
N GLN A 531 0.29 14.11 -30.15
CA GLN A 531 1.10 14.27 -28.93
C GLN A 531 1.47 12.91 -28.33
N TRP A 532 0.53 11.99 -28.23
CA TRP A 532 0.77 10.65 -27.66
C TRP A 532 1.61 9.76 -28.57
N LEU A 533 1.46 9.83 -29.89
CA LEU A 533 2.35 9.11 -30.82
C LEU A 533 3.77 9.66 -30.79
N GLN A 534 3.95 10.98 -30.59
CA GLN A 534 5.26 11.59 -30.41
C GLN A 534 5.92 11.12 -29.11
N TYR A 535 5.17 10.96 -28.00
CA TYR A 535 5.65 10.43 -26.74
C TYR A 535 5.97 8.93 -26.81
N GLY A 536 5.14 8.18 -27.50
CA GLY A 536 5.22 6.72 -27.62
C GLY A 536 4.44 5.99 -26.52
N VAL A 537 3.34 5.32 -26.92
CA VAL A 537 2.52 4.53 -25.98
C VAL A 537 3.02 3.10 -25.91
N THR A 538 3.55 2.72 -24.78
CA THR A 538 4.05 1.39 -24.47
C THR A 538 3.26 0.75 -23.33
N ARG A 539 3.52 -0.54 -23.02
CA ARG A 539 2.95 -1.23 -21.85
C ARG A 539 3.08 -0.45 -20.54
N LYS A 540 4.10 0.38 -20.41
CA LYS A 540 4.35 1.20 -19.22
C LYS A 540 3.22 2.21 -18.97
N VAL A 541 2.67 2.80 -20.04
CA VAL A 541 1.56 3.75 -19.97
C VAL A 541 0.26 3.07 -19.53
N THR A 542 0.00 1.86 -20.01
CA THR A 542 -1.27 1.14 -19.80
C THR A 542 -1.29 0.29 -18.53
N LYS A 543 -0.12 -0.13 -18.02
CA LYS A 543 0.02 -1.13 -16.95
C LYS A 543 -0.82 -0.84 -15.72
N ARG A 544 -0.69 0.36 -15.11
CA ARG A 544 -1.41 0.68 -13.87
C ARG A 544 -2.92 0.74 -14.08
N SER A 545 -3.36 1.33 -15.20
CA SER A 545 -4.79 1.44 -15.51
C SER A 545 -5.42 0.07 -15.72
N VAL A 546 -4.81 -0.80 -16.52
CA VAL A 546 -5.30 -2.17 -16.75
C VAL A 546 -5.29 -3.00 -15.45
N MET A 547 -4.21 -2.94 -14.67
CA MET A 547 -4.12 -3.65 -13.40
C MET A 547 -5.20 -3.21 -12.40
N THR A 548 -5.51 -1.92 -12.35
CA THR A 548 -6.50 -1.37 -11.42
C THR A 548 -7.93 -1.48 -11.92
N LEU A 549 -8.18 -1.90 -13.16
CA LEU A 549 -9.52 -2.22 -13.66
C LEU A 549 -10.20 -3.25 -12.76
N ALA A 550 -9.55 -4.39 -12.53
CA ALA A 550 -10.05 -5.45 -11.65
C ALA A 550 -10.34 -4.95 -10.22
N TYR A 551 -9.69 -3.86 -9.83
CA TYR A 551 -9.89 -3.19 -8.53
C TYR A 551 -10.94 -2.08 -8.57
N GLY A 552 -11.73 -2.02 -9.63
CA GLY A 552 -12.87 -1.10 -9.75
C GLY A 552 -12.52 0.31 -10.21
N SER A 553 -11.26 0.58 -10.61
CA SER A 553 -10.90 1.86 -11.23
C SER A 553 -11.64 2.04 -12.54
N LYS A 554 -12.11 3.25 -12.79
CA LYS A 554 -12.80 3.66 -14.02
C LYS A 554 -11.97 4.73 -14.72
N GLU A 555 -12.48 5.20 -15.85
CA GLU A 555 -11.86 6.23 -16.70
C GLU A 555 -11.30 7.43 -15.89
N PHE A 556 -12.05 7.95 -14.91
CA PHE A 556 -11.58 9.04 -14.04
C PHE A 556 -10.30 8.64 -13.24
N GLY A 557 -10.27 7.43 -12.69
CA GLY A 557 -9.08 6.90 -12.01
C GLY A 557 -7.90 6.70 -12.95
N PHE A 558 -8.17 6.22 -14.17
CA PHE A 558 -7.14 6.07 -15.22
C PHE A 558 -6.53 7.41 -15.60
N ARG A 559 -7.36 8.46 -15.78
CA ARG A 559 -6.88 9.83 -16.03
C ARG A 559 -5.87 10.28 -14.96
N GLN A 560 -6.21 10.09 -13.69
CA GLN A 560 -5.33 10.47 -12.59
C GLN A 560 -4.01 9.69 -12.64
N GLN A 561 -4.08 8.39 -12.90
CA GLN A 561 -2.90 7.52 -12.99
C GLN A 561 -1.99 7.90 -14.17
N VAL A 562 -2.56 8.14 -15.34
CA VAL A 562 -1.80 8.57 -16.53
C VAL A 562 -1.12 9.94 -16.28
N LEU A 563 -1.83 10.85 -15.61
CA LEU A 563 -1.26 12.15 -15.26
C LEU A 563 -0.08 12.01 -14.29
N GLU A 564 -0.25 11.23 -13.22
CA GLU A 564 0.75 11.07 -12.15
C GLU A 564 1.96 10.23 -12.56
N ASP A 565 1.73 9.13 -13.29
CA ASP A 565 2.79 8.14 -13.57
C ASP A 565 3.50 8.38 -14.90
N THR A 566 2.86 9.11 -15.84
CA THR A 566 3.39 9.27 -17.20
C THR A 566 3.64 10.74 -17.53
N ILE A 567 2.60 11.56 -17.55
CA ILE A 567 2.69 12.93 -18.07
C ILE A 567 3.52 13.84 -17.15
N GLN A 568 3.22 13.81 -15.83
CA GLN A 568 3.92 14.69 -14.88
C GLN A 568 5.41 14.33 -14.75
N PRO A 569 5.81 13.05 -14.64
CA PRO A 569 7.22 12.67 -14.69
C PRO A 569 7.92 13.07 -16.00
N ALA A 570 7.25 12.89 -17.15
CA ALA A 570 7.80 13.29 -18.43
C ALA A 570 8.03 14.82 -18.51
N ILE A 571 7.09 15.62 -18.02
CA ILE A 571 7.24 17.08 -17.92
C ILE A 571 8.38 17.45 -16.97
N ASP A 572 8.46 16.82 -15.79
CA ASP A 572 9.49 17.10 -14.79
C ASP A 572 10.91 16.70 -15.26
N ASN A 573 11.01 15.78 -16.23
CA ASN A 573 12.27 15.37 -16.85
C ASN A 573 12.58 16.12 -18.18
N GLY A 574 11.71 17.01 -18.63
CA GLY A 574 11.87 17.75 -19.89
C GLY A 574 11.48 16.98 -21.15
N GLU A 575 10.99 15.74 -21.01
CA GLU A 575 10.55 14.86 -22.11
C GLU A 575 9.09 15.10 -22.50
N GLY A 576 8.30 15.76 -21.66
CA GLY A 576 6.85 15.95 -21.81
C GLY A 576 6.44 17.27 -22.45
N LEU A 577 7.32 17.96 -23.19
CA LEU A 577 7.04 19.28 -23.77
C LEU A 577 5.91 19.27 -24.80
N MET A 578 5.62 18.11 -25.44
CA MET A 578 4.52 17.96 -26.40
C MET A 578 3.14 18.06 -25.71
N PHE A 579 3.01 17.77 -24.43
CA PHE A 579 1.73 17.83 -23.72
C PHE A 579 1.37 19.26 -23.33
N THR A 580 0.84 20.04 -24.27
CA THR A 580 0.48 21.45 -24.05
C THR A 580 -0.65 21.61 -23.04
N HIS A 581 -1.59 20.65 -22.98
CA HIS A 581 -2.70 20.57 -22.03
C HIS A 581 -2.71 19.22 -21.31
N PRO A 582 -1.89 19.02 -20.25
CA PRO A 582 -1.68 17.72 -19.58
C PRO A 582 -2.96 17.02 -19.16
N ASN A 583 -3.92 17.77 -18.61
CA ASN A 583 -5.19 17.23 -18.15
C ASN A 583 -6.07 16.70 -19.31
N GLN A 584 -6.07 17.36 -20.47
CA GLN A 584 -6.82 16.90 -21.65
C GLN A 584 -6.16 15.67 -22.25
N ALA A 585 -4.82 15.68 -22.34
CA ALA A 585 -4.04 14.55 -22.83
C ALA A 585 -4.24 13.29 -21.93
N ALA A 586 -4.26 13.48 -20.60
CA ALA A 586 -4.54 12.39 -19.66
C ALA A 586 -5.97 11.85 -19.79
N GLY A 587 -6.98 12.72 -19.92
CA GLY A 587 -8.36 12.30 -20.08
C GLY A 587 -8.60 11.55 -21.39
N TYR A 588 -8.03 12.02 -22.48
CA TYR A 588 -8.09 11.36 -23.78
C TYR A 588 -7.46 9.96 -23.73
N MET A 589 -6.24 9.81 -23.20
CA MET A 589 -5.57 8.52 -23.06
C MET A 589 -6.36 7.57 -22.15
N ALA A 590 -6.90 8.08 -21.05
CA ALA A 590 -7.70 7.27 -20.12
C ALA A 590 -8.93 6.66 -20.81
N LYS A 591 -9.61 7.44 -21.65
CA LYS A 591 -10.73 6.94 -22.45
C LYS A 591 -10.29 5.84 -23.42
N LEU A 592 -9.21 6.04 -24.16
CA LEU A 592 -8.69 5.03 -25.09
C LEU A 592 -8.29 3.73 -24.39
N ILE A 593 -7.62 3.84 -23.23
CA ILE A 593 -7.27 2.65 -22.42
C ILE A 593 -8.52 1.96 -21.92
N TRP A 594 -9.53 2.71 -21.47
CA TRP A 594 -10.80 2.15 -21.01
C TRP A 594 -11.50 1.39 -22.12
N ASP A 595 -11.63 1.98 -23.29
CA ASP A 595 -12.28 1.36 -24.46
C ASP A 595 -11.52 0.10 -24.90
N ALA A 596 -10.19 0.15 -24.95
CA ALA A 596 -9.35 -0.97 -25.36
C ALA A 596 -9.39 -2.14 -24.35
N VAL A 597 -9.35 -1.86 -23.04
CA VAL A 597 -9.33 -2.93 -22.03
C VAL A 597 -10.69 -3.59 -21.86
N THR A 598 -11.78 -2.84 -21.94
CA THR A 598 -13.14 -3.39 -21.78
C THR A 598 -13.54 -4.34 -22.89
N VAL A 599 -13.02 -4.17 -24.11
CA VAL A 599 -13.22 -5.14 -25.21
C VAL A 599 -12.22 -6.30 -25.17
N THR A 600 -11.17 -6.23 -24.34
CA THR A 600 -10.19 -7.31 -24.19
C THR A 600 -10.60 -8.30 -23.09
N VAL A 601 -11.24 -7.83 -22.02
CA VAL A 601 -11.60 -8.62 -20.84
C VAL A 601 -13.10 -8.49 -20.53
N VAL A 602 -13.92 -8.83 -21.49
CA VAL A 602 -15.39 -8.64 -21.47
C VAL A 602 -16.02 -9.32 -20.25
N ALA A 603 -15.69 -10.57 -19.99
CA ALA A 603 -16.26 -11.34 -18.88
C ALA A 603 -15.87 -10.77 -17.51
N ALA A 604 -14.65 -10.28 -17.34
CA ALA A 604 -14.24 -9.60 -16.10
C ALA A 604 -15.08 -8.33 -15.86
N VAL A 605 -15.33 -7.54 -16.90
CA VAL A 605 -16.19 -6.33 -16.82
C VAL A 605 -17.63 -6.71 -16.49
N GLU A 606 -18.16 -7.78 -17.08
CA GLU A 606 -19.49 -8.31 -16.82
C GLU A 606 -19.63 -8.75 -15.36
N ALA A 607 -18.68 -9.55 -14.84
CA ALA A 607 -18.65 -9.95 -13.44
C ALA A 607 -18.61 -8.75 -12.50
N MET A 608 -17.78 -7.76 -12.78
CA MET A 608 -17.68 -6.54 -11.97
C MET A 608 -19.00 -5.75 -11.96
N ASN A 609 -19.68 -5.64 -13.07
CA ASN A 609 -20.96 -4.94 -13.18
C ASN A 609 -22.07 -5.71 -12.44
N TRP A 610 -22.08 -7.04 -12.55
CA TRP A 610 -22.98 -7.91 -11.80
C TRP A 610 -22.79 -7.74 -10.29
N LEU A 611 -21.55 -7.84 -9.80
CA LEU A 611 -21.21 -7.63 -8.38
C LEU A 611 -21.67 -6.26 -7.87
N LYS A 612 -21.46 -5.19 -8.65
CA LYS A 612 -21.95 -3.84 -8.31
C LYS A 612 -23.46 -3.76 -8.21
N SER A 613 -24.17 -4.37 -9.15
CA SER A 613 -25.63 -4.40 -9.17
C SER A 613 -26.19 -5.15 -7.96
N ALA A 614 -25.63 -6.30 -7.63
CA ALA A 614 -25.96 -7.07 -6.44
C ALA A 614 -25.67 -6.27 -5.15
N ALA A 615 -24.48 -5.68 -5.05
CA ALA A 615 -24.10 -4.87 -3.89
C ALA A 615 -24.99 -3.63 -3.69
N LYS A 616 -25.45 -3.01 -4.77
CA LYS A 616 -26.40 -1.89 -4.73
C LYS A 616 -27.72 -2.30 -4.09
N LEU A 617 -28.25 -3.47 -4.43
CA LEU A 617 -29.46 -4.02 -3.84
C LEU A 617 -29.26 -4.33 -2.34
N LEU A 618 -28.15 -4.97 -1.98
CA LEU A 618 -27.83 -5.33 -0.59
C LEU A 618 -27.63 -4.11 0.30
N ALA A 619 -26.98 -3.06 -0.22
CA ALA A 619 -26.72 -1.84 0.52
C ALA A 619 -27.94 -0.89 0.55
N ALA A 620 -29.01 -1.17 -0.19
CA ALA A 620 -30.19 -0.35 -0.21
C ALA A 620 -31.06 -0.51 1.06
N GLU A 621 -31.68 0.57 1.50
CA GLU A 621 -32.77 0.54 2.48
C GLU A 621 -34.09 0.13 1.80
N VAL A 622 -34.82 -0.78 2.40
CA VAL A 622 -36.15 -1.21 1.92
C VAL A 622 -37.21 -0.56 2.78
N LYS A 623 -38.13 0.14 2.12
CA LYS A 623 -39.31 0.78 2.75
C LYS A 623 -40.58 0.23 2.17
N ASP A 624 -41.60 0.07 3.01
CA ASP A 624 -42.95 -0.18 2.54
C ASP A 624 -43.41 0.97 1.64
N LYS A 625 -44.01 0.64 0.51
CA LYS A 625 -44.41 1.63 -0.48
C LYS A 625 -45.52 2.54 0.03
N LYS A 626 -46.41 2.05 0.89
CA LYS A 626 -47.59 2.74 1.41
C LYS A 626 -47.29 3.44 2.74
N THR A 627 -46.79 2.70 3.73
CA THR A 627 -46.55 3.18 5.07
C THR A 627 -45.27 3.96 5.25
N LYS A 628 -44.30 3.82 4.29
CA LYS A 628 -42.94 4.37 4.38
C LYS A 628 -42.11 3.81 5.52
N GLU A 629 -42.62 2.83 6.25
CA GLU A 629 -41.86 2.13 7.29
C GLU A 629 -40.63 1.41 6.71
N VAL A 630 -39.53 1.42 7.47
CA VAL A 630 -38.29 0.75 7.08
C VAL A 630 -38.41 -0.73 7.37
N LEU A 631 -38.61 -1.52 6.31
CA LEU A 631 -38.67 -2.99 6.38
C LEU A 631 -37.30 -3.61 6.58
N ARG A 632 -36.26 -3.04 5.93
CA ARG A 632 -34.88 -3.47 6.06
C ARG A 632 -33.94 -2.27 6.04
N LYS A 633 -33.11 -2.16 7.07
CA LYS A 633 -32.06 -1.14 7.14
C LYS A 633 -30.89 -1.49 6.21
N ARG A 634 -30.10 -0.51 5.84
CA ARG A 634 -28.81 -0.72 5.15
C ARG A 634 -27.90 -1.58 6.00
N CYS A 635 -27.31 -2.61 5.43
CA CYS A 635 -26.41 -3.54 6.13
C CYS A 635 -25.07 -3.70 5.41
N ALA A 636 -24.10 -4.24 6.13
CA ALA A 636 -22.84 -4.68 5.57
C ALA A 636 -23.06 -5.88 4.64
N ILE A 637 -22.20 -6.02 3.64
CA ILE A 637 -22.23 -7.17 2.73
C ILE A 637 -21.20 -8.18 3.24
N HIS A 638 -21.54 -9.45 3.29
CA HIS A 638 -20.61 -10.49 3.70
C HIS A 638 -20.68 -11.70 2.78
N TRP A 639 -19.57 -12.41 2.69
CA TRP A 639 -19.40 -13.67 1.97
C TRP A 639 -18.30 -14.50 2.60
N VAL A 640 -18.22 -15.76 2.24
CA VAL A 640 -17.19 -16.70 2.69
C VAL A 640 -16.37 -17.12 1.47
N THR A 641 -15.05 -17.17 1.62
CA THR A 641 -14.13 -17.63 0.56
C THR A 641 -14.06 -19.16 0.53
N PRO A 642 -13.57 -19.77 -0.57
CA PRO A 642 -13.46 -21.24 -0.71
C PRO A 642 -12.73 -21.96 0.44
N ASP A 643 -11.76 -21.31 1.07
CA ASP A 643 -11.03 -21.84 2.24
C ASP A 643 -11.70 -21.53 3.58
N GLY A 644 -12.95 -21.03 3.58
CA GLY A 644 -13.74 -20.78 4.78
C GLY A 644 -13.46 -19.45 5.50
N PHE A 645 -12.73 -18.51 4.91
CA PHE A 645 -12.52 -17.20 5.52
C PHE A 645 -13.73 -16.28 5.30
N PRO A 646 -14.38 -15.78 6.36
CA PRO A 646 -15.51 -14.85 6.22
C PRO A 646 -15.03 -13.42 5.99
N VAL A 647 -15.57 -12.79 4.98
CA VAL A 647 -15.28 -11.41 4.60
C VAL A 647 -16.49 -10.54 4.93
N TRP A 648 -16.27 -9.43 5.64
CA TRP A 648 -17.31 -8.45 5.93
C TRP A 648 -16.93 -7.10 5.33
N GLN A 649 -17.58 -6.71 4.24
CA GLN A 649 -17.46 -5.39 3.66
C GLN A 649 -18.41 -4.43 4.40
N GLU A 650 -17.86 -3.55 5.24
CA GLU A 650 -18.63 -2.63 6.08
C GLU A 650 -18.11 -1.19 5.94
N TYR A 651 -18.47 -0.55 4.84
CA TYR A 651 -18.21 0.88 4.66
C TYR A 651 -19.33 1.69 5.30
N ARG A 652 -18.97 2.55 6.24
CA ARG A 652 -19.92 3.43 6.93
C ARG A 652 -19.75 4.86 6.46
N LYS A 653 -20.88 5.60 6.39
CA LYS A 653 -20.84 7.05 6.23
C LYS A 653 -20.12 7.65 7.43
N GLN A 654 -19.30 8.62 7.18
CA GLN A 654 -18.65 9.38 8.23
C GLN A 654 -19.49 10.61 8.52
N ASN A 655 -20.03 10.70 9.73
CA ASN A 655 -20.65 11.94 10.18
C ASN A 655 -19.55 12.99 10.31
N GLN A 656 -19.62 14.02 9.48
CA GLN A 656 -18.62 15.05 9.40
C GLN A 656 -19.16 16.35 9.99
N ALA A 657 -18.41 16.95 10.89
CA ALA A 657 -18.60 18.33 11.29
C ALA A 657 -17.50 19.21 10.69
N ARG A 658 -17.84 20.46 10.44
CA ARG A 658 -16.90 21.44 9.90
C ARG A 658 -16.50 22.41 10.99
N LEU A 659 -15.20 22.62 11.16
CA LEU A 659 -14.61 23.59 12.05
C LEU A 659 -13.85 24.64 11.24
N LYS A 660 -14.05 25.90 11.57
CA LYS A 660 -13.27 27.00 11.00
C LYS A 660 -12.32 27.50 12.09
N LEU A 661 -11.04 27.51 11.81
CA LEU A 661 -9.99 27.98 12.71
C LEU A 661 -9.17 29.07 12.01
N VAL A 662 -8.76 30.05 12.77
CA VAL A 662 -7.70 30.97 12.36
C VAL A 662 -6.38 30.29 12.72
N PHE A 663 -5.47 30.15 11.77
CA PHE A 663 -4.18 29.52 11.92
C PHE A 663 -3.06 30.48 11.57
N LEU A 664 -2.09 30.66 12.44
CA LEU A 664 -1.00 31.65 12.33
C LEU A 664 -1.50 33.08 12.05
N GLY A 665 -2.63 33.45 12.67
CA GLY A 665 -3.19 34.79 12.55
C GLY A 665 -3.72 35.21 11.18
N GLN A 666 -3.49 34.42 10.13
CA GLN A 666 -3.77 34.85 8.75
C GLN A 666 -4.62 33.88 7.92
N ALA A 667 -4.67 32.60 8.28
CA ALA A 667 -5.34 31.60 7.46
C ALA A 667 -6.63 31.10 8.10
N ASN A 668 -7.75 31.28 7.40
CA ASN A 668 -8.98 30.58 7.72
C ASN A 668 -8.87 29.12 7.27
N VAL A 669 -8.49 28.24 8.19
CA VAL A 669 -8.42 26.81 7.95
C VAL A 669 -9.78 26.19 8.19
N LYS A 670 -10.41 25.67 7.14
CA LYS A 670 -11.64 24.89 7.23
C LYS A 670 -11.26 23.43 7.41
N MET A 671 -11.56 22.84 8.56
CA MET A 671 -11.33 21.44 8.84
C MET A 671 -12.64 20.67 8.86
N THR A 672 -12.66 19.53 8.21
CA THR A 672 -13.79 18.59 8.30
C THR A 672 -13.33 17.40 9.13
N TYR A 673 -14.00 17.10 10.22
CA TYR A 673 -13.61 16.02 11.14
C TYR A 673 -14.76 15.04 11.37
N ASN A 674 -14.41 13.79 11.69
CA ASN A 674 -15.38 12.77 12.01
C ASN A 674 -15.81 12.89 13.47
N THR A 675 -17.13 12.94 13.71
CA THR A 675 -17.70 13.08 15.06
C THR A 675 -17.73 11.80 15.87
N GLY A 676 -17.22 10.66 15.30
CA GLY A 676 -17.11 9.37 16.02
C GLY A 676 -18.42 8.67 16.33
N LYS A 677 -19.56 9.15 15.82
CA LYS A 677 -20.87 8.50 16.01
C LYS A 677 -21.02 7.32 15.03
N ASP A 678 -21.76 6.29 15.45
CA ASP A 678 -22.19 5.21 14.58
C ASP A 678 -22.93 5.80 13.38
N SER A 679 -22.31 5.65 12.22
CA SER A 679 -22.87 6.17 10.98
C SER A 679 -23.56 5.05 10.21
N GLU A 680 -24.52 5.43 9.37
CA GLU A 680 -25.17 4.52 8.43
C GLU A 680 -24.18 3.90 7.46
N ILE A 681 -24.52 2.75 6.90
CA ILE A 681 -23.79 2.14 5.80
C ILE A 681 -23.75 3.09 4.60
N ASP A 682 -22.57 3.28 4.03
CA ASP A 682 -22.34 4.05 2.82
C ASP A 682 -22.61 3.17 1.59
N ALA A 683 -23.81 3.24 1.05
CA ALA A 683 -24.24 2.41 -0.07
C ALA A 683 -23.35 2.60 -1.32
N HIS A 684 -22.90 3.83 -1.58
CA HIS A 684 -22.04 4.12 -2.73
C HIS A 684 -20.66 3.45 -2.58
N LYS A 685 -20.08 3.50 -1.37
CA LYS A 685 -18.81 2.80 -1.12
C LYS A 685 -18.97 1.28 -1.10
N GLN A 686 -20.12 0.76 -0.65
CA GLN A 686 -20.43 -0.67 -0.76
C GLN A 686 -20.45 -1.11 -2.22
N GLU A 687 -21.17 -0.39 -3.07
CA GLU A 687 -21.26 -0.66 -4.50
C GLU A 687 -19.91 -0.54 -5.22
N SER A 688 -19.17 0.53 -4.97
CA SER A 688 -17.89 0.78 -5.66
C SER A 688 -16.76 -0.15 -5.20
N GLY A 689 -16.82 -0.62 -3.96
CA GLY A 689 -15.78 -1.45 -3.36
C GLY A 689 -15.95 -2.95 -3.54
N ILE A 690 -17.12 -3.44 -3.99
CA ILE A 690 -17.41 -4.88 -3.97
C ILE A 690 -16.49 -5.67 -4.91
N ALA A 691 -16.32 -5.27 -6.15
CA ALA A 691 -15.52 -6.00 -7.13
C ALA A 691 -14.05 -6.15 -6.70
N PRO A 692 -13.33 -5.05 -6.32
CA PRO A 692 -11.96 -5.20 -5.83
C PRO A 692 -11.86 -6.03 -4.54
N ASN A 693 -12.80 -5.88 -3.61
CA ASN A 693 -12.73 -6.63 -2.36
C ASN A 693 -13.04 -8.12 -2.57
N PHE A 694 -13.95 -8.42 -3.48
CA PHE A 694 -14.28 -9.79 -3.85
C PHE A 694 -13.06 -10.47 -4.49
N VAL A 695 -12.47 -9.89 -5.55
CA VAL A 695 -11.33 -10.52 -6.24
C VAL A 695 -10.10 -10.65 -5.33
N HIS A 696 -9.84 -9.66 -4.46
CA HIS A 696 -8.76 -9.77 -3.46
C HIS A 696 -9.03 -10.84 -2.41
N SER A 697 -10.28 -11.15 -2.11
CA SER A 697 -10.59 -12.27 -1.22
C SER A 697 -10.35 -13.62 -1.88
N GLN A 698 -10.58 -13.71 -3.20
CA GLN A 698 -10.30 -14.93 -3.97
C GLN A 698 -8.80 -15.16 -4.12
N ASP A 699 -8.01 -14.14 -4.44
CA ASP A 699 -6.56 -14.29 -4.54
C ASP A 699 -5.93 -14.61 -3.17
N GLY A 700 -6.43 -14.00 -2.09
CA GLY A 700 -6.02 -14.35 -0.73
C GLY A 700 -6.35 -15.80 -0.34
N SER A 701 -7.53 -16.29 -0.75
CA SER A 701 -7.94 -17.69 -0.57
C SER A 701 -7.03 -18.62 -1.37
N HIS A 702 -6.79 -18.34 -2.64
CA HIS A 702 -5.89 -19.12 -3.50
C HIS A 702 -4.48 -19.22 -2.90
N LEU A 703 -3.92 -18.12 -2.40
CA LEU A 703 -2.62 -18.15 -1.72
C LEU A 703 -2.62 -19.09 -0.51
N ARG A 704 -3.62 -18.99 0.35
CA ARG A 704 -3.69 -19.83 1.56
C ARG A 704 -3.90 -21.30 1.20
N MET A 705 -4.78 -21.62 0.26
CA MET A 705 -4.98 -22.98 -0.24
C MET A 705 -3.71 -23.54 -0.87
N THR A 706 -2.97 -22.74 -1.64
CA THR A 706 -1.70 -23.15 -2.23
C THR A 706 -0.65 -23.50 -1.18
N VAL A 707 -0.52 -22.69 -0.12
CA VAL A 707 0.44 -22.94 0.96
C VAL A 707 0.13 -24.26 1.67
N VAL A 708 -1.14 -24.51 1.96
CA VAL A 708 -1.56 -25.77 2.60
C VAL A 708 -1.32 -26.96 1.66
N HIS A 709 -1.76 -26.87 0.41
CA HIS A 709 -1.59 -27.92 -0.59
C HIS A 709 -0.12 -28.24 -0.86
N ALA A 710 0.71 -27.22 -1.03
CA ALA A 710 2.14 -27.40 -1.25
C ALA A 710 2.84 -28.07 -0.07
N ASN A 711 2.41 -27.79 1.14
CA ASN A 711 2.94 -28.46 2.34
C ASN A 711 2.46 -29.91 2.44
N GLU A 712 1.16 -30.18 2.28
CA GLU A 712 0.58 -31.52 2.47
C GLU A 712 0.99 -32.51 1.36
N VAL A 713 0.99 -32.05 0.11
CA VAL A 713 1.23 -32.92 -1.05
C VAL A 713 2.71 -33.02 -1.39
N TYR A 714 3.43 -31.91 -1.31
CA TYR A 714 4.81 -31.81 -1.76
C TYR A 714 5.85 -31.65 -0.63
N GLY A 715 5.40 -31.52 0.62
CA GLY A 715 6.28 -31.37 1.80
C GLY A 715 7.06 -30.06 1.83
N ILE A 716 6.59 -29.02 1.16
CA ILE A 716 7.22 -27.70 1.20
C ILE A 716 6.97 -27.06 2.56
N ASP A 717 8.03 -26.64 3.27
CA ASP A 717 8.00 -26.05 4.60
C ASP A 717 8.53 -24.61 4.67
N SER A 718 8.95 -24.06 3.57
CA SER A 718 9.56 -22.73 3.49
C SER A 718 8.93 -21.91 2.37
N PHE A 719 8.30 -20.79 2.73
CA PHE A 719 7.49 -19.98 1.82
C PHE A 719 7.92 -18.51 1.80
N ALA A 720 7.99 -17.92 0.61
CA ALA A 720 8.14 -16.50 0.37
C ALA A 720 6.91 -15.97 -0.38
N LEU A 721 6.01 -15.28 0.33
CA LEU A 721 4.67 -14.98 -0.16
C LEU A 721 4.41 -13.47 -0.25
N ILE A 722 3.95 -12.99 -1.40
CA ILE A 722 3.50 -11.61 -1.60
C ILE A 722 2.23 -11.63 -2.44
N HIS A 723 1.07 -11.72 -1.80
CA HIS A 723 -0.28 -11.70 -2.40
C HIS A 723 -0.49 -12.71 -3.54
N ASP A 724 -0.15 -12.36 -4.78
CA ASP A 724 -0.22 -13.18 -6.01
C ASP A 724 1.14 -13.72 -6.44
N SER A 725 2.16 -13.56 -5.61
CA SER A 725 3.51 -14.08 -5.79
C SER A 725 3.80 -15.20 -4.79
N PHE A 726 4.17 -16.36 -5.31
CA PHE A 726 4.39 -17.59 -4.56
C PHE A 726 5.85 -17.99 -4.64
N GLY A 727 6.51 -18.08 -3.50
CA GLY A 727 7.94 -18.37 -3.50
C GLY A 727 8.35 -19.48 -2.54
N THR A 728 9.45 -20.17 -2.90
CA THR A 728 10.13 -21.19 -2.08
C THR A 728 11.61 -21.26 -2.47
N ILE A 729 12.36 -22.22 -1.92
CA ILE A 729 13.74 -22.50 -2.33
C ILE A 729 13.81 -23.16 -3.71
N PRO A 730 14.94 -23.07 -4.45
CA PRO A 730 15.05 -23.61 -5.79
C PRO A 730 14.75 -25.11 -5.90
N ALA A 731 15.19 -25.90 -4.95
CA ALA A 731 14.96 -27.35 -4.93
C ALA A 731 13.50 -27.77 -4.86
N ASP A 732 12.62 -26.89 -4.35
CA ASP A 732 11.18 -27.14 -4.21
C ASP A 732 10.36 -26.37 -5.26
N ALA A 733 11.03 -25.59 -6.12
CA ALA A 733 10.37 -24.65 -7.04
C ALA A 733 9.47 -25.36 -8.06
N GLY A 734 9.90 -26.46 -8.66
CA GLY A 734 9.08 -27.24 -9.60
C GLY A 734 7.79 -27.78 -8.96
N ASN A 735 7.85 -28.19 -7.72
CA ASN A 735 6.68 -28.64 -6.97
C ASN A 735 5.75 -27.48 -6.62
N LEU A 736 6.28 -26.33 -6.22
CA LEU A 736 5.46 -25.16 -5.95
C LEU A 736 4.79 -24.66 -7.25
N PHE A 737 5.50 -24.66 -8.36
CA PHE A 737 4.99 -24.29 -9.68
C PHE A 737 3.77 -25.16 -10.09
N LYS A 738 3.77 -26.46 -9.76
CA LYS A 738 2.61 -27.33 -9.93
C LYS A 738 1.49 -26.99 -8.95
N ALA A 739 1.81 -26.88 -7.66
CA ALA A 739 0.85 -26.64 -6.61
C ALA A 739 0.03 -25.35 -6.81
N VAL A 740 0.64 -24.25 -7.28
CA VAL A 740 -0.06 -22.99 -7.56
C VAL A 740 -1.15 -23.18 -8.62
N ARG A 741 -0.85 -23.90 -9.71
CA ARG A 741 -1.80 -24.17 -10.79
C ARG A 741 -2.87 -25.19 -10.40
N GLU A 742 -2.49 -26.24 -9.70
CA GLU A 742 -3.44 -27.23 -9.19
C GLU A 742 -4.48 -26.61 -8.26
N THR A 743 -4.05 -25.73 -7.37
CA THR A 743 -4.97 -25.04 -6.47
C THR A 743 -5.83 -24.00 -7.16
N MET A 744 -5.33 -23.34 -8.21
CA MET A 744 -6.15 -22.45 -9.04
C MET A 744 -7.26 -23.22 -9.74
N VAL A 745 -6.95 -24.38 -10.33
CA VAL A 745 -7.93 -25.27 -10.96
C VAL A 745 -8.92 -25.75 -9.92
N LYS A 746 -8.44 -26.32 -8.81
CA LYS A 746 -9.28 -26.85 -7.74
C LYS A 746 -10.23 -25.80 -7.17
N THR A 747 -9.76 -24.58 -6.96
CA THR A 747 -10.60 -23.49 -6.46
C THR A 747 -11.85 -23.31 -7.29
N TYR A 748 -11.75 -23.33 -8.63
CA TYR A 748 -12.85 -23.04 -9.54
C TYR A 748 -13.51 -24.28 -10.18
N GLU A 749 -12.94 -25.48 -10.02
CA GLU A 749 -13.64 -26.75 -10.31
C GLU A 749 -14.55 -27.16 -9.16
N ASP A 750 -14.06 -27.07 -7.92
CA ASP A 750 -14.80 -27.53 -6.75
C ASP A 750 -15.84 -26.50 -6.27
N ASN A 751 -15.69 -25.21 -6.64
CA ASN A 751 -16.56 -24.14 -6.19
C ASN A 751 -17.06 -23.32 -7.38
N ASP A 752 -18.36 -23.15 -7.49
CA ASP A 752 -18.95 -22.12 -8.34
C ASP A 752 -19.02 -20.78 -7.60
N VAL A 753 -17.87 -20.15 -7.46
CA VAL A 753 -17.68 -18.95 -6.60
C VAL A 753 -18.69 -17.84 -6.88
N ILE A 754 -19.14 -17.68 -8.13
CA ILE A 754 -20.16 -16.68 -8.49
C ILE A 754 -21.56 -17.11 -8.11
N ALA A 755 -21.89 -18.39 -8.29
CA ALA A 755 -23.19 -18.94 -7.84
C ALA A 755 -23.26 -18.98 -6.31
N ASP A 756 -22.21 -19.44 -5.64
CA ASP A 756 -22.11 -19.44 -4.18
C ASP A 756 -22.29 -18.01 -3.61
N PHE A 757 -21.73 -17.03 -4.28
CA PHE A 757 -21.86 -15.63 -3.92
C PHE A 757 -23.29 -15.11 -4.16
N TYR A 758 -23.94 -15.55 -5.24
CA TYR A 758 -25.35 -15.25 -5.48
C TYR A 758 -26.25 -15.79 -4.35
N ASP A 759 -26.08 -17.05 -3.96
CA ASP A 759 -26.86 -17.68 -2.89
C ASP A 759 -26.64 -16.99 -1.56
N GLN A 760 -25.39 -16.73 -1.19
CA GLN A 760 -25.05 -15.99 0.04
C GLN A 760 -25.63 -14.55 0.03
N PHE A 761 -25.77 -13.92 -1.13
CA PHE A 761 -26.39 -12.60 -1.26
C PHE A 761 -27.90 -12.66 -1.22
N ALA A 762 -28.51 -13.65 -1.85
CA ALA A 762 -29.96 -13.86 -1.83
C ALA A 762 -30.47 -13.99 -0.38
N ASP A 763 -29.73 -14.72 0.47
CA ASP A 763 -30.06 -14.90 1.89
C ASP A 763 -29.98 -13.58 2.70
N GLN A 764 -29.25 -12.60 2.21
CA GLN A 764 -29.14 -11.29 2.87
C GLN A 764 -30.19 -10.28 2.36
N LEU A 765 -30.93 -10.59 1.29
CA LEU A 765 -31.95 -9.73 0.71
C LEU A 765 -33.29 -9.82 1.43
N HIS A 766 -34.08 -8.75 1.34
CA HIS A 766 -35.50 -8.78 1.69
C HIS A 766 -36.30 -9.39 0.53
N GLU A 767 -37.40 -10.09 0.81
CA GLU A 767 -38.24 -10.75 -0.19
C GLU A 767 -38.60 -9.86 -1.37
N SER A 768 -38.95 -8.60 -1.14
CA SER A 768 -39.28 -7.62 -2.20
C SER A 768 -38.07 -7.22 -3.09
N GLN A 769 -36.88 -7.70 -2.80
CA GLN A 769 -35.66 -7.46 -3.56
C GLN A 769 -35.19 -8.67 -4.35
N LEU A 770 -35.63 -9.87 -4.02
CA LEU A 770 -35.19 -11.11 -4.66
C LEU A 770 -35.40 -11.08 -6.17
N ASP A 771 -36.58 -10.66 -6.62
CA ASP A 771 -36.90 -10.54 -8.08
C ASP A 771 -36.05 -9.50 -8.82
N LYS A 772 -35.32 -8.66 -8.09
CA LYS A 772 -34.45 -7.61 -8.67
C LYS A 772 -32.98 -8.04 -8.70
N MET A 773 -32.66 -9.19 -8.15
CA MET A 773 -31.31 -9.70 -8.18
C MET A 773 -30.93 -10.01 -9.64
N PRO A 774 -29.83 -9.45 -10.17
CA PRO A 774 -29.43 -9.74 -11.55
C PRO A 774 -29.08 -11.21 -11.70
N ALA A 775 -29.43 -11.80 -12.85
CA ALA A 775 -29.04 -13.15 -13.18
C ALA A 775 -27.50 -13.31 -13.13
N VAL A 776 -27.06 -14.46 -12.67
CA VAL A 776 -25.61 -14.79 -12.64
C VAL A 776 -25.06 -14.73 -14.07
N PRO A 777 -23.89 -14.11 -14.31
CA PRO A 777 -23.24 -14.12 -15.61
C PRO A 777 -23.02 -15.52 -16.13
N ALA A 778 -23.27 -15.71 -17.42
CA ALA A 778 -23.04 -17.00 -18.06
C ALA A 778 -21.56 -17.37 -18.08
N LYS A 779 -21.24 -18.62 -17.89
CA LYS A 779 -19.88 -19.13 -18.04
C LYS A 779 -19.53 -19.35 -19.52
N GLY A 780 -18.30 -19.01 -19.87
CA GLY A 780 -17.72 -19.26 -21.18
C GLY A 780 -17.19 -20.69 -21.35
N ASP A 781 -16.24 -20.85 -22.23
CA ASP A 781 -15.74 -22.14 -22.74
C ASP A 781 -14.32 -22.50 -22.24
N LEU A 782 -13.69 -21.70 -21.38
CA LEU A 782 -12.37 -22.00 -20.83
C LEU A 782 -12.41 -23.31 -20.05
N ASN A 783 -11.61 -24.28 -20.47
CA ASN A 783 -11.35 -25.47 -19.68
C ASN A 783 -10.30 -25.16 -18.61
N LEU A 784 -10.66 -25.23 -17.33
CA LEU A 784 -9.74 -24.91 -16.24
C LEU A 784 -8.49 -25.80 -16.21
N ARG A 785 -8.59 -27.04 -16.68
CA ARG A 785 -7.47 -27.96 -16.68
C ARG A 785 -6.36 -27.54 -17.64
N ASP A 786 -6.67 -26.71 -18.63
CA ASP A 786 -5.66 -26.13 -19.51
C ASP A 786 -4.67 -25.22 -18.75
N ILE A 787 -5.05 -24.72 -17.55
CA ILE A 787 -4.17 -23.97 -16.66
C ILE A 787 -2.97 -24.83 -16.22
N LEU A 788 -3.15 -26.15 -16.06
CA LEU A 788 -2.09 -27.07 -15.66
C LEU A 788 -1.00 -27.17 -16.74
N GLU A 789 -1.39 -27.01 -18.01
CA GLU A 789 -0.51 -27.09 -19.16
C GLU A 789 0.10 -25.73 -19.55
N SER A 790 -0.33 -24.64 -18.88
CA SER A 790 0.20 -23.31 -19.17
C SER A 790 1.50 -23.04 -18.43
N ASP A 791 2.59 -22.86 -19.14
CA ASP A 791 3.91 -22.51 -18.58
C ASP A 791 3.92 -21.10 -17.95
N PHE A 792 3.08 -20.19 -18.44
CA PHE A 792 3.15 -18.77 -18.11
C PHE A 792 2.03 -18.27 -17.20
N ALA A 793 1.15 -19.14 -16.71
CA ALA A 793 0.07 -18.74 -15.81
C ALA A 793 0.60 -18.08 -14.53
N PHE A 794 1.68 -18.64 -13.98
CA PHE A 794 2.43 -18.12 -12.85
C PHE A 794 3.92 -18.37 -13.15
N ALA A 795 4.66 -17.37 -13.66
CA ALA A 795 5.99 -17.58 -14.19
C ALA A 795 7.00 -16.44 -13.92
#